data_a31cafbd48a69f5f8cda604e2b5b00af
#
_entry.id   a31cafbd48a69f5f8cda604e2b5b00af
#
_cell.length_a   1.000
_cell.length_b   1.000
_cell.length_c   1.000
_cell.angle_alpha   90.00
_cell.angle_beta   90.00
_cell.angle_gamma   90.00
#
_symmetry.space_group_name_H-M   'P 1'
#
loop_
_entity.id
_entity.type
_entity.pdbx_description
1 polymer ?
#
loop_
_entity_poly.entity_id
_entity_poly.type
_entity_poly.pdbx_seq_one_letter_code
_entity_poly.pdbx_strand_id
1 'polypeptide(L)'
;MRITGLKSRILLGVIAMVTKRLYLVMLLLAIGCQQAGIGQDKPALPADKTVAEAELGRQLKINKDALLQGASEQIRIDAATVMLFSEDPLAREILLAALAQAENSAARVAVCKALIQARGMQESIKAKADFIQPLLEILTTKDFGEAKLAAEATLLFKYGQISEPLEKMVTDSSLPAKARLNAIYALKLQPDMRAIFKLIKLLDDSEGQIAIEAENALHSLGIPVGKDAETRKQIIDELKRKGRDEFLRDWLIRQETQMRKLETELNLWREMYLSALDKIYDGISDDTAKGKFLAERLGAPKEIVRLWALEKVSQWRVGTKSELPVELGPVLVNLVSDQNRDVRLKTAGLLSLMGQLNSSQRLLQQLEIEQDDEVKMELFVALGGACYYAFLPGSEVKIPEEIRKKTLEWATKFLLEESPKKAQKGAEVIKKLLEQDGLTSGEVDSYLGLLAERYNQQRDKADGALRGELLGVMAGLCGPRSAHKTEAAKTFERLFEEALNDKVDLAREASVEGLINIDKTKALGKLRGSFANDGSAKIRQRVIELAGEVGSSDDLTWLAEKLGSAESEPAWQTMLRIFKDVEADVLDKWVGRFSSQDMEARLSDEQKLSFLEIAEHKAIGENKAEMLKNVRGKLARLYSKSGRFEQAAKCLGLLREAAGSPEEKGAILAQLLDVYLRWPKVETAAQLVDNCLLEKDLGPDNVIVLSIEKYLAELPATDDPNVVLEALIKIKTVEDRPMWAEQVQRWTKRLGQPRDADKSKDKGN
;
A
#
# COMPACT_ATOMS: atom_id res chain seq x y z
N MET A 1 -13.45 -4.44 32.18
CA MET A 1 -13.68 -5.68 31.44
C MET A 1 -13.00 -5.70 30.05
N ARG A 2 -11.79 -5.11 29.87
CA ARG A 2 -11.03 -5.11 28.60
C ARG A 2 -9.53 -5.44 28.74
N ILE A 3 -9.09 -5.90 29.89
CA ILE A 3 -7.67 -6.20 30.19
C ILE A 3 -7.35 -7.71 30.11
N THR A 4 -8.35 -8.57 30.10
CA THR A 4 -8.17 -10.03 30.04
C THR A 4 -7.89 -10.57 28.62
N GLY A 5 -8.23 -9.81 27.57
CA GLY A 5 -8.05 -10.27 26.18
C GLY A 5 -6.63 -10.13 25.63
N LEU A 6 -5.81 -9.23 26.16
CA LEU A 6 -4.44 -9.01 25.64
C LEU A 6 -3.41 -9.99 26.25
N LYS A 7 -3.60 -10.34 27.53
CA LYS A 7 -2.72 -11.33 28.20
C LYS A 7 -2.87 -12.75 27.65
N SER A 8 -4.09 -13.13 27.23
CA SER A 8 -4.32 -14.43 26.61
C SER A 8 -3.75 -14.55 25.20
N ARG A 9 -3.67 -13.45 24.43
CA ARG A 9 -3.09 -13.45 23.07
C ARG A 9 -1.55 -13.51 23.07
N ILE A 10 -0.90 -12.86 24.02
CA ILE A 10 0.57 -12.92 24.17
C ILE A 10 0.99 -14.30 24.69
N LEU A 11 0.28 -14.84 25.66
CA LEU A 11 0.53 -16.18 26.18
C LEU A 11 0.25 -17.29 25.14
N LEU A 12 -0.82 -17.15 24.35
CA LEU A 12 -1.13 -18.03 23.22
C LEU A 12 -0.08 -17.91 22.09
N GLY A 13 0.43 -16.71 21.81
CA GLY A 13 1.49 -16.50 20.82
C GLY A 13 2.80 -17.16 21.22
N VAL A 14 3.21 -17.05 22.49
CA VAL A 14 4.41 -17.70 23.02
C VAL A 14 4.23 -19.22 23.10
N ILE A 15 3.08 -19.69 23.53
CA ILE A 15 2.75 -21.13 23.55
C ILE A 15 2.70 -21.71 22.13
N ALA A 16 2.13 -20.98 21.16
CA ALA A 16 2.11 -21.41 19.77
C ALA A 16 3.50 -21.42 19.11
N MET A 17 4.40 -20.52 19.51
CA MET A 17 5.78 -20.50 19.01
C MET A 17 6.62 -21.65 19.56
N VAL A 18 6.44 -21.99 20.84
CA VAL A 18 7.13 -23.10 21.51
C VAL A 18 6.56 -24.44 21.06
N THR A 19 5.24 -24.58 20.93
CA THR A 19 4.60 -25.81 20.43
C THR A 19 4.92 -26.05 18.94
N LYS A 20 5.02 -25.00 18.09
CA LYS A 20 5.47 -25.16 16.69
C LYS A 20 6.93 -25.63 16.62
N ARG A 21 7.83 -25.15 17.48
CA ARG A 21 9.22 -25.62 17.51
C ARG A 21 9.33 -27.06 18.02
N LEU A 22 8.55 -27.44 19.03
CA LEU A 22 8.48 -28.85 19.49
C LEU A 22 7.85 -29.76 18.43
N TYR A 23 6.83 -29.30 17.71
CA TYR A 23 6.22 -30.06 16.60
C TYR A 23 7.20 -30.25 15.43
N LEU A 24 8.05 -29.25 15.16
CA LEU A 24 9.07 -29.35 14.12
C LEU A 24 10.16 -30.35 14.50
N VAL A 25 10.57 -30.40 15.75
CA VAL A 25 11.53 -31.41 16.28
C VAL A 25 10.89 -32.78 16.24
N MET A 26 9.61 -32.93 16.57
CA MET A 26 8.86 -34.19 16.48
C MET A 26 8.60 -34.59 15.02
N LEU A 27 8.40 -33.65 14.12
CA LEU A 27 8.20 -33.91 12.69
C LEU A 27 9.51 -34.32 11.99
N LEU A 28 10.65 -33.75 12.39
CA LEU A 28 11.98 -34.16 11.91
C LEU A 28 12.35 -35.58 12.41
N LEU A 29 11.85 -35.96 13.59
CA LEU A 29 11.94 -37.33 14.09
C LEU A 29 11.03 -38.31 13.34
N ALA A 30 9.87 -37.84 12.82
CA ALA A 30 8.92 -38.63 12.03
C ALA A 30 9.32 -38.81 10.56
N ILE A 31 9.99 -37.80 9.96
CA ILE A 31 10.42 -37.84 8.55
C ILE A 31 11.64 -38.76 8.34
N GLY A 32 12.45 -38.96 9.38
CA GLY A 32 13.54 -39.97 9.34
C GLY A 32 13.05 -41.42 9.19
N CYS A 33 11.77 -41.69 9.44
CA CYS A 33 11.19 -43.05 9.36
C CYS A 33 10.47 -43.36 8.04
N GLN A 34 10.34 -42.42 7.07
CA GLN A 34 9.52 -42.64 5.86
C GLN A 34 10.29 -42.81 4.55
N GLN A 35 11.60 -42.94 4.56
CA GLN A 35 12.36 -43.28 3.32
C GLN A 35 12.83 -44.70 3.22
N ALA A 36 12.01 -45.68 3.60
CA ALA A 36 12.23 -47.06 3.16
C ALA A 36 10.89 -47.79 3.12
N GLY A 37 10.39 -48.07 1.92
CA GLY A 37 9.42 -49.14 1.79
C GLY A 37 8.28 -48.94 0.79
N ILE A 38 8.53 -49.29 -0.42
CA ILE A 38 7.49 -49.70 -1.40
C ILE A 38 7.06 -51.13 -1.03
N GLY A 39 5.75 -51.34 -0.87
CA GLY A 39 5.17 -52.65 -1.22
C GLY A 39 4.61 -53.52 -0.10
N GLN A 40 3.32 -53.72 -0.17
CA GLN A 40 2.51 -54.87 0.20
C GLN A 40 2.26 -55.25 1.68
N ASP A 41 0.99 -55.43 1.92
CA ASP A 41 0.36 -56.01 3.10
C ASP A 41 1.14 -57.19 3.76
N LYS A 42 1.55 -56.96 5.02
CA LYS A 42 1.78 -58.03 6.00
C LYS A 42 1.43 -57.52 7.40
N PRO A 43 0.94 -58.38 8.32
CA PRO A 43 0.51 -58.00 9.65
C PRO A 43 1.68 -57.46 10.47
N ALA A 44 1.39 -56.42 11.28
CA ALA A 44 2.35 -55.76 12.16
C ALA A 44 3.08 -56.79 13.09
N LEU A 45 4.35 -57.01 12.82
CA LEU A 45 5.27 -57.59 13.77
C LEU A 45 5.53 -56.63 14.94
N PRO A 46 5.70 -57.07 16.17
CA PRO A 46 6.03 -56.21 17.32
C PRO A 46 7.34 -55.47 17.00
N ALA A 47 7.32 -54.12 17.15
CA ALA A 47 8.49 -53.28 16.99
C ALA A 47 9.64 -53.85 17.85
N ASP A 48 10.75 -54.15 17.22
CA ASP A 48 11.91 -54.74 17.86
C ASP A 48 12.49 -53.69 18.84
N LYS A 49 12.29 -53.89 20.14
CA LYS A 49 12.77 -52.99 21.22
C LYS A 49 14.26 -52.70 21.10
N THR A 50 15.03 -53.65 20.55
CA THR A 50 16.49 -53.54 20.40
C THR A 50 16.89 -52.49 19.31
N VAL A 51 16.10 -52.32 18.28
CA VAL A 51 16.36 -51.33 17.23
C VAL A 51 16.04 -49.89 17.74
N ALA A 52 14.95 -49.73 18.50
CA ALA A 52 14.57 -48.45 19.12
C ALA A 52 15.59 -48.01 20.18
N GLU A 53 16.09 -48.94 21.03
CA GLU A 53 17.14 -48.66 22.00
C GLU A 53 18.47 -48.30 21.36
N ALA A 54 18.85 -48.96 20.27
CA ALA A 54 20.06 -48.63 19.50
C ALA A 54 19.97 -47.26 18.84
N GLU A 55 18.81 -46.86 18.30
CA GLU A 55 18.59 -45.56 17.69
C GLU A 55 18.60 -44.46 18.76
N LEU A 56 17.94 -44.68 19.91
CA LEU A 56 17.97 -43.75 21.04
C LEU A 56 19.41 -43.51 21.54
N GLY A 57 20.21 -44.59 21.68
CA GLY A 57 21.63 -44.50 22.04
C GLY A 57 22.46 -43.72 21.00
N ARG A 58 22.15 -43.86 19.71
CA ARG A 58 22.82 -43.11 18.64
C ARG A 58 22.47 -41.61 18.72
N GLN A 59 21.21 -41.25 18.89
CA GLN A 59 20.75 -39.87 19.05
C GLN A 59 21.37 -39.23 20.31
N LEU A 60 21.42 -39.93 21.39
CA LEU A 60 22.03 -39.45 22.63
C LEU A 60 23.53 -39.14 22.43
N LYS A 61 24.25 -40.01 21.72
CA LYS A 61 25.66 -39.78 21.40
C LYS A 61 25.84 -38.53 20.52
N ILE A 62 25.01 -38.36 19.50
CA ILE A 62 25.05 -37.16 18.61
C ILE A 62 24.83 -35.89 19.46
N ASN A 63 23.83 -35.87 20.30
CA ASN A 63 23.55 -34.71 21.16
C ASN A 63 24.66 -34.46 22.19
N LYS A 64 25.27 -35.50 22.75
CA LYS A 64 26.43 -35.38 23.61
C LYS A 64 27.62 -34.74 22.90
N ASP A 65 27.94 -35.21 21.69
CA ASP A 65 29.06 -34.66 20.91
C ASP A 65 28.74 -33.20 20.49
N ALA A 66 27.48 -32.92 20.12
CA ALA A 66 27.02 -31.57 19.80
C ALA A 66 27.10 -30.63 21.02
N LEU A 67 26.75 -31.08 22.23
CA LEU A 67 26.88 -30.29 23.45
C LEU A 67 28.35 -29.99 23.77
N LEU A 68 29.22 -31.00 23.69
CA LEU A 68 30.61 -30.87 24.16
C LEU A 68 31.52 -30.21 23.11
N GLN A 69 31.27 -30.40 21.81
CA GLN A 69 32.16 -30.03 20.71
C GLN A 69 31.48 -29.23 19.59
N GLY A 70 30.17 -28.90 19.71
CA GLY A 70 29.42 -28.21 18.67
C GLY A 70 30.11 -26.90 18.20
N ALA A 71 30.01 -26.60 16.90
CA ALA A 71 30.72 -25.49 16.30
C ALA A 71 30.20 -24.09 16.73
N SER A 72 28.94 -24.02 17.16
CA SER A 72 28.32 -22.78 17.60
C SER A 72 27.64 -22.94 18.97
N GLU A 73 27.46 -21.82 19.67
CA GLU A 73 26.73 -21.78 20.93
C GLU A 73 25.30 -22.32 20.80
N GLN A 74 24.61 -21.96 19.70
CA GLN A 74 23.25 -22.40 19.46
C GLN A 74 23.13 -23.91 19.31
N ILE A 75 24.04 -24.56 18.58
CA ILE A 75 24.08 -26.03 18.45
C ILE A 75 24.21 -26.69 19.80
N ARG A 76 25.05 -26.15 20.69
CA ARG A 76 25.21 -26.68 22.06
C ARG A 76 23.96 -26.51 22.89
N ILE A 77 23.29 -25.34 22.81
CA ILE A 77 22.03 -25.05 23.50
C ILE A 77 20.92 -25.99 23.04
N ASP A 78 20.78 -26.18 21.73
CA ASP A 78 19.75 -27.04 21.15
C ASP A 78 19.95 -28.49 21.59
N ALA A 79 21.18 -28.99 21.57
CA ALA A 79 21.55 -30.32 22.07
C ALA A 79 21.26 -30.48 23.57
N ALA A 80 21.60 -29.48 24.39
CA ALA A 80 21.28 -29.48 25.82
C ALA A 80 19.76 -29.46 26.04
N THR A 81 19.00 -28.69 25.25
CA THR A 81 17.54 -28.60 25.35
C THR A 81 16.88 -29.94 25.04
N VAL A 82 17.29 -30.61 23.95
CA VAL A 82 16.77 -31.93 23.58
C VAL A 82 17.02 -32.94 24.72
N MET A 83 18.23 -32.98 25.27
CA MET A 83 18.57 -33.87 26.36
C MET A 83 17.84 -33.52 27.68
N LEU A 84 17.57 -32.23 27.94
CA LEU A 84 16.86 -31.76 29.14
C LEU A 84 15.42 -32.29 29.21
N PHE A 85 14.75 -32.41 28.07
CA PHE A 85 13.39 -32.95 27.97
C PHE A 85 13.34 -34.45 27.66
N SER A 86 14.49 -35.11 27.54
CA SER A 86 14.55 -36.56 27.33
C SER A 86 14.08 -37.33 28.58
N GLU A 87 13.40 -38.45 28.37
CA GLU A 87 13.06 -39.38 29.46
C GLU A 87 14.21 -40.30 29.85
N ASP A 88 15.27 -40.33 29.02
CA ASP A 88 16.45 -41.18 29.26
C ASP A 88 17.31 -40.63 30.42
N PRO A 89 17.53 -41.41 31.50
CA PRO A 89 18.41 -40.99 32.60
C PRO A 89 19.83 -40.63 32.15
N LEU A 90 20.37 -41.29 31.12
CA LEU A 90 21.71 -41.00 30.61
C LEU A 90 21.82 -39.60 30.00
N ALA A 91 20.73 -39.07 29.42
CA ALA A 91 20.71 -37.69 28.94
C ALA A 91 20.94 -36.70 30.09
N ARG A 92 20.27 -36.91 31.20
CA ARG A 92 20.45 -36.11 32.43
C ARG A 92 21.87 -36.23 32.99
N GLU A 93 22.42 -37.44 33.04
CA GLU A 93 23.81 -37.65 33.52
C GLU A 93 24.83 -36.89 32.65
N ILE A 94 24.64 -36.87 31.33
CA ILE A 94 25.48 -36.10 30.43
C ILE A 94 25.39 -34.60 30.74
N LEU A 95 24.19 -34.06 30.97
CA LEU A 95 24.00 -32.66 31.33
C LEU A 95 24.64 -32.30 32.67
N LEU A 96 24.47 -33.15 33.69
CA LEU A 96 25.10 -32.96 34.98
C LEU A 96 26.61 -33.03 34.89
N ALA A 97 27.16 -34.00 34.15
CA ALA A 97 28.60 -34.09 33.89
C ALA A 97 29.12 -32.86 33.13
N ALA A 98 28.36 -32.31 32.16
CA ALA A 98 28.74 -31.10 31.46
C ALA A 98 28.77 -29.86 32.38
N LEU A 99 27.85 -29.74 33.32
CA LEU A 99 27.88 -28.68 34.35
C LEU A 99 29.08 -28.82 35.30
N ALA A 100 29.51 -30.05 35.62
CA ALA A 100 30.66 -30.30 36.49
C ALA A 100 32.02 -30.05 35.80
N GLN A 101 32.10 -30.06 34.44
CA GLN A 101 33.34 -29.86 33.70
C GLN A 101 33.79 -28.40 33.68
N ALA A 102 34.70 -28.01 34.57
CA ALA A 102 35.21 -26.64 34.66
C ALA A 102 35.98 -26.21 33.41
N GLU A 103 36.64 -27.13 32.71
CA GLU A 103 37.43 -26.85 31.53
C GLU A 103 36.57 -26.61 30.26
N ASN A 104 35.30 -27.05 30.24
CA ASN A 104 34.38 -26.86 29.13
C ASN A 104 33.31 -25.81 29.45
N SER A 105 33.74 -24.53 29.58
CA SER A 105 32.87 -23.38 29.82
C SER A 105 31.72 -23.29 28.81
N ALA A 106 31.98 -23.58 27.54
CA ALA A 106 30.99 -23.50 26.48
C ALA A 106 29.82 -24.51 26.67
N ALA A 107 30.11 -25.73 27.13
CA ALA A 107 29.05 -26.70 27.44
C ALA A 107 28.29 -26.32 28.71
N ARG A 108 28.96 -25.85 29.78
CA ARG A 108 28.32 -25.30 30.98
C ARG A 108 27.32 -24.18 30.66
N VAL A 109 27.79 -23.19 29.90
CA VAL A 109 26.96 -22.04 29.44
C VAL A 109 25.73 -22.56 28.69
N ALA A 110 25.90 -23.52 27.78
CA ALA A 110 24.81 -24.06 26.98
C ALA A 110 23.74 -24.76 27.86
N VAL A 111 24.16 -25.55 28.85
CA VAL A 111 23.22 -26.20 29.80
C VAL A 111 22.51 -25.15 30.67
N CYS A 112 23.23 -24.15 31.20
CA CYS A 112 22.59 -23.05 31.94
C CYS A 112 21.54 -22.33 31.09
N LYS A 113 21.85 -22.00 29.81
CA LYS A 113 20.91 -21.36 28.89
C LYS A 113 19.71 -22.24 28.56
N ALA A 114 19.91 -23.55 28.38
CA ALA A 114 18.81 -24.49 28.18
C ALA A 114 17.86 -24.52 29.41
N LEU A 115 18.41 -24.56 30.64
CA LEU A 115 17.63 -24.47 31.87
C LEU A 115 16.88 -23.15 32.01
N ILE A 116 17.50 -22.03 31.63
CA ILE A 116 16.84 -20.70 31.60
C ILE A 116 15.67 -20.68 30.61
N GLN A 117 15.85 -21.23 29.42
CA GLN A 117 14.79 -21.30 28.40
C GLN A 117 13.63 -22.20 28.80
N ALA A 118 13.91 -23.23 29.58
CA ALA A 118 12.93 -24.22 30.05
C ALA A 118 12.04 -23.75 31.22
N ARG A 119 12.18 -22.51 31.71
CA ARG A 119 11.42 -22.02 32.90
C ARG A 119 9.89 -22.15 32.76
N GLY A 120 9.35 -21.95 31.54
CA GLY A 120 7.92 -22.11 31.29
C GLY A 120 7.43 -23.56 31.25
N MET A 121 8.36 -24.54 31.18
CA MET A 121 8.08 -25.97 31.00
C MET A 121 8.73 -26.80 32.11
N GLN A 122 8.99 -26.21 33.26
CA GLN A 122 9.73 -26.81 34.35
C GLN A 122 9.14 -28.11 34.89
N GLU A 123 7.84 -28.34 34.75
CA GLU A 123 7.17 -29.58 35.20
C GLU A 123 7.44 -30.76 34.24
N SER A 124 7.91 -30.48 33.02
CA SER A 124 8.29 -31.50 32.04
C SER A 124 9.73 -32.01 32.23
N ILE A 125 10.53 -31.39 33.14
CA ILE A 125 11.91 -31.78 33.38
C ILE A 125 11.92 -32.86 34.49
N LYS A 126 12.34 -34.07 34.14
CA LYS A 126 12.47 -35.19 35.08
C LYS A 126 13.62 -34.93 36.06
N ALA A 127 13.39 -35.24 37.34
CA ALA A 127 14.39 -35.12 38.42
C ALA A 127 15.15 -33.77 38.40
N LYS A 128 14.45 -32.67 38.13
CA LYS A 128 15.04 -31.31 38.01
C LYS A 128 15.87 -30.91 39.23
N ALA A 129 15.56 -31.44 40.41
CA ALA A 129 16.31 -31.15 41.65
C ALA A 129 17.80 -31.53 41.57
N ASP A 130 18.17 -32.48 40.72
CA ASP A 130 19.56 -32.94 40.57
C ASP A 130 20.47 -31.82 40.01
N PHE A 131 19.91 -30.84 39.34
CA PHE A 131 20.65 -29.67 38.79
C PHE A 131 20.97 -28.61 39.85
N ILE A 132 20.35 -28.65 41.05
CA ILE A 132 20.55 -27.61 42.08
C ILE A 132 22.01 -27.53 42.50
N GLN A 133 22.58 -28.65 42.95
CA GLN A 133 23.94 -28.68 43.47
C GLN A 133 25.00 -28.25 42.42
N PRO A 134 24.99 -28.78 41.20
CA PRO A 134 25.91 -28.32 40.15
C PRO A 134 25.80 -26.83 39.84
N LEU A 135 24.60 -26.23 39.82
CA LEU A 135 24.43 -24.80 39.62
C LEU A 135 25.02 -23.98 40.77
N LEU A 136 24.84 -24.44 42.03
CA LEU A 136 25.42 -23.77 43.19
C LEU A 136 26.95 -23.86 43.19
N GLU A 137 27.53 -24.95 42.70
CA GLU A 137 28.98 -25.10 42.56
C GLU A 137 29.54 -24.12 41.52
N ILE A 138 28.81 -23.86 40.42
CA ILE A 138 29.21 -22.85 39.43
C ILE A 138 29.19 -21.44 40.03
N LEU A 139 28.34 -21.15 41.02
CA LEU A 139 28.40 -19.85 41.73
C LEU A 139 29.74 -19.61 42.46
N THR A 140 30.48 -20.68 42.79
CA THR A 140 31.79 -20.53 43.42
C THR A 140 32.94 -20.24 42.45
N THR A 141 32.67 -20.25 41.12
CA THR A 141 33.68 -20.03 40.10
C THR A 141 34.16 -18.59 40.06
N LYS A 142 35.37 -18.41 39.49
CA LYS A 142 35.96 -17.06 39.26
C LYS A 142 35.35 -16.34 38.06
N ASP A 143 34.74 -17.06 37.13
CA ASP A 143 34.10 -16.50 35.95
C ASP A 143 32.72 -15.95 36.31
N PHE A 144 32.58 -14.64 36.25
CA PHE A 144 31.32 -13.95 36.55
C PHE A 144 30.24 -14.24 35.51
N GLY A 145 30.59 -14.46 34.24
CA GLY A 145 29.66 -14.77 33.17
C GLY A 145 28.95 -16.12 33.39
N GLU A 146 29.72 -17.17 33.69
CA GLU A 146 29.19 -18.49 34.06
C GLU A 146 28.32 -18.42 35.32
N ALA A 147 28.85 -17.79 36.37
CA ALA A 147 28.14 -17.66 37.64
C ALA A 147 26.80 -16.90 37.48
N LYS A 148 26.76 -15.86 36.62
CA LYS A 148 25.56 -15.12 36.32
C LYS A 148 24.50 -16.02 35.65
N LEU A 149 24.88 -16.82 34.67
CA LEU A 149 23.97 -17.75 33.99
C LEU A 149 23.48 -18.86 34.94
N ALA A 150 24.36 -19.38 35.80
CA ALA A 150 23.99 -20.33 36.83
C ALA A 150 22.95 -19.72 37.80
N ALA A 151 23.21 -18.50 38.30
CA ALA A 151 22.27 -17.77 39.15
C ALA A 151 20.91 -17.57 38.46
N GLU A 152 20.89 -17.18 37.17
CA GLU A 152 19.66 -17.09 36.40
C GLU A 152 18.95 -18.45 36.24
N ALA A 153 19.69 -19.54 36.06
CA ALA A 153 19.13 -20.88 35.95
C ALA A 153 18.49 -21.34 37.28
N THR A 154 18.95 -20.84 38.44
CA THR A 154 18.33 -21.17 39.74
C THR A 154 16.87 -20.73 39.85
N LEU A 155 16.41 -19.78 39.00
CA LEU A 155 15.01 -19.38 38.96
C LEU A 155 14.07 -20.47 38.41
N LEU A 156 14.59 -21.60 37.91
CA LEU A 156 13.83 -22.78 37.56
C LEU A 156 13.21 -23.44 38.84
N PHE A 157 13.81 -23.19 39.99
CA PHE A 157 13.42 -23.79 41.26
C PHE A 157 12.64 -22.81 42.13
N LYS A 158 11.76 -23.39 43.01
CA LYS A 158 11.13 -22.58 44.05
C LYS A 158 12.19 -22.18 45.06
N TYR A 159 12.16 -20.94 45.55
CA TYR A 159 13.15 -20.44 46.53
C TYR A 159 13.37 -21.38 47.73
N GLY A 160 12.31 -22.00 48.27
CA GLY A 160 12.42 -22.95 49.37
C GLY A 160 13.29 -24.18 49.07
N GLN A 161 13.58 -24.51 47.81
CA GLN A 161 14.45 -25.63 47.44
C GLN A 161 15.93 -25.26 47.42
N ILE A 162 16.24 -23.96 47.27
CA ILE A 162 17.59 -23.43 47.11
C ILE A 162 17.98 -22.42 48.19
N SER A 163 17.04 -22.04 49.08
CA SER A 163 17.26 -20.99 50.08
C SER A 163 18.38 -21.31 51.06
N GLU A 164 18.34 -22.53 51.67
CA GLU A 164 19.33 -22.92 52.67
C GLU A 164 20.76 -22.89 52.12
N PRO A 165 21.09 -23.55 50.98
CA PRO A 165 22.44 -23.50 50.46
C PRO A 165 22.86 -22.10 50.02
N LEU A 166 21.98 -21.32 49.37
CA LEU A 166 22.30 -19.93 48.98
C LEU A 166 22.55 -19.04 50.21
N GLU A 167 21.69 -19.13 51.22
CA GLU A 167 21.85 -18.37 52.46
C GLU A 167 23.13 -18.74 53.23
N LYS A 168 23.52 -20.01 53.19
CA LYS A 168 24.78 -20.44 53.72
C LYS A 168 25.96 -19.87 52.97
N MET A 169 25.92 -19.91 51.63
CA MET A 169 27.02 -19.37 50.81
C MET A 169 27.27 -17.89 51.05
N VAL A 170 26.24 -17.05 51.19
CA VAL A 170 26.41 -15.60 51.41
C VAL A 170 26.94 -15.27 52.81
N THR A 171 26.74 -16.15 53.82
CA THR A 171 27.19 -15.93 55.22
C THR A 171 28.48 -16.64 55.57
N ASP A 172 28.95 -17.55 54.73
CA ASP A 172 30.15 -18.32 54.98
C ASP A 172 31.41 -17.49 54.65
N SER A 173 32.06 -16.95 55.69
CA SER A 173 33.30 -16.18 55.56
C SER A 173 34.51 -17.01 55.12
N SER A 174 34.41 -18.35 55.12
CA SER A 174 35.47 -19.21 54.58
C SER A 174 35.49 -19.27 53.06
N LEU A 175 34.36 -18.90 52.41
CA LEU A 175 34.27 -18.84 50.95
C LEU A 175 34.93 -17.58 50.38
N PRO A 176 35.53 -17.65 49.20
CA PRO A 176 36.07 -16.46 48.52
C PRO A 176 35.00 -15.38 48.37
N ALA A 177 35.34 -14.10 48.55
CA ALA A 177 34.44 -12.98 48.39
C ALA A 177 33.64 -13.07 47.09
N LYS A 178 34.28 -13.45 45.99
CA LYS A 178 33.65 -13.60 44.68
C LYS A 178 32.51 -14.62 44.63
N ALA A 179 32.64 -15.74 45.34
CA ALA A 179 31.57 -16.73 45.48
C ALA A 179 30.39 -16.17 46.27
N ARG A 180 30.67 -15.43 47.35
CA ARG A 180 29.64 -14.75 48.14
C ARG A 180 28.91 -13.67 47.33
N LEU A 181 29.64 -12.89 46.50
CA LEU A 181 29.05 -11.88 45.56
C LEU A 181 28.15 -12.55 44.53
N ASN A 182 28.56 -13.65 43.91
CA ASN A 182 27.75 -14.41 42.98
C ASN A 182 26.47 -14.95 43.63
N ALA A 183 26.55 -15.40 44.87
CA ALA A 183 25.39 -15.86 45.65
C ALA A 183 24.44 -14.69 45.99
N ILE A 184 24.96 -13.49 46.32
CA ILE A 184 24.15 -12.26 46.45
C ILE A 184 23.40 -11.97 45.15
N TYR A 185 24.05 -12.09 43.99
CA TYR A 185 23.39 -11.94 42.71
C TYR A 185 22.27 -12.95 42.50
N ALA A 186 22.46 -14.20 42.88
CA ALA A 186 21.41 -15.22 42.83
C ALA A 186 20.24 -14.91 43.78
N LEU A 187 20.48 -14.42 45.01
CA LEU A 187 19.43 -13.96 45.92
C LEU A 187 18.63 -12.77 45.38
N LYS A 188 19.30 -11.81 44.76
CA LYS A 188 18.67 -10.65 44.12
C LYS A 188 17.64 -11.04 43.06
N LEU A 189 17.88 -12.12 42.34
CA LEU A 189 16.97 -12.59 41.28
C LEU A 189 15.71 -13.27 41.83
N GLN A 190 15.72 -13.74 43.11
CA GLN A 190 14.61 -14.52 43.67
C GLN A 190 13.42 -13.63 44.07
N PRO A 191 12.21 -13.88 43.52
CA PRO A 191 11.00 -13.14 43.88
C PRO A 191 10.43 -13.64 45.22
N ASP A 192 11.24 -13.63 46.29
CA ASP A 192 10.87 -14.11 47.63
C ASP A 192 11.34 -13.13 48.73
N MET A 193 10.42 -12.79 49.61
CA MET A 193 10.71 -11.85 50.72
C MET A 193 11.85 -12.34 51.63
N ARG A 194 12.02 -13.64 51.79
CA ARG A 194 13.10 -14.22 52.62
C ARG A 194 14.47 -13.88 52.01
N ALA A 195 14.60 -13.92 50.68
CA ALA A 195 15.82 -13.49 50.01
C ALA A 195 16.11 -11.99 50.27
N ILE A 196 15.08 -11.14 50.28
CA ILE A 196 15.20 -9.72 50.63
C ILE A 196 15.66 -9.53 52.07
N PHE A 197 15.03 -10.28 53.02
CA PHE A 197 15.44 -10.23 54.42
C PHE A 197 16.89 -10.65 54.63
N LYS A 198 17.36 -11.58 53.81
CA LYS A 198 18.77 -12.02 53.87
C LYS A 198 19.69 -10.90 53.33
N LEU A 199 19.34 -10.28 52.22
CA LEU A 199 20.11 -9.13 51.66
C LEU A 199 20.17 -7.98 52.69
N ILE A 200 19.07 -7.65 53.37
CA ILE A 200 19.06 -6.61 54.41
C ILE A 200 20.03 -6.93 55.54
N LYS A 201 20.11 -8.21 55.96
CA LYS A 201 21.05 -8.62 56.99
C LYS A 201 22.51 -8.52 56.56
N LEU A 202 22.81 -8.71 55.29
CA LEU A 202 24.17 -8.60 54.76
C LEU A 202 24.70 -7.16 54.70
N LEU A 203 23.86 -6.14 54.93
CA LEU A 203 24.31 -4.75 55.09
C LEU A 203 25.25 -4.57 56.29
N ASP A 204 25.22 -5.47 57.28
CA ASP A 204 26.09 -5.49 58.45
C ASP A 204 27.26 -6.49 58.32
N ASP A 205 27.53 -6.99 57.11
CA ASP A 205 28.61 -7.93 56.89
C ASP A 205 29.99 -7.29 57.14
N SER A 206 30.86 -8.04 57.80
CA SER A 206 32.22 -7.56 58.14
C SER A 206 33.10 -7.28 56.91
N GLU A 207 32.79 -7.88 55.77
CA GLU A 207 33.45 -7.66 54.51
C GLU A 207 32.73 -6.57 53.74
N GLY A 208 33.34 -5.37 53.66
CA GLY A 208 32.71 -4.18 53.05
C GLY A 208 32.21 -4.37 51.61
N GLN A 209 32.85 -5.23 50.80
CA GLN A 209 32.38 -5.54 49.43
C GLN A 209 31.03 -6.27 49.46
N ILE A 210 30.82 -7.17 50.42
CA ILE A 210 29.55 -7.92 50.57
C ILE A 210 28.44 -6.97 50.99
N ALA A 211 28.70 -6.06 51.92
CA ALA A 211 27.73 -5.06 52.36
C ALA A 211 27.33 -4.11 51.20
N ILE A 212 28.29 -3.61 50.45
CA ILE A 212 28.06 -2.74 49.28
C ILE A 212 27.23 -3.45 48.20
N GLU A 213 27.55 -4.71 47.88
CA GLU A 213 26.80 -5.46 46.87
C GLU A 213 25.38 -5.80 47.32
N ALA A 214 25.20 -6.09 48.61
CA ALA A 214 23.87 -6.27 49.19
C ALA A 214 23.04 -4.97 49.11
N GLU A 215 23.67 -3.80 49.35
CA GLU A 215 23.06 -2.50 49.19
C GLU A 215 22.66 -2.25 47.71
N ASN A 216 23.56 -2.51 46.77
CA ASN A 216 23.32 -2.40 45.33
C ASN A 216 22.17 -3.31 44.90
N ALA A 217 22.11 -4.53 45.39
CA ALA A 217 21.06 -5.49 45.14
C ALA A 217 19.70 -4.96 45.63
N LEU A 218 19.61 -4.44 46.86
CA LEU A 218 18.40 -3.85 47.40
C LEU A 218 17.94 -2.61 46.64
N HIS A 219 18.86 -1.69 46.32
CA HIS A 219 18.57 -0.53 45.48
C HIS A 219 17.99 -0.92 44.11
N SER A 220 18.59 -1.91 43.45
CA SER A 220 18.11 -2.42 42.18
C SER A 220 16.70 -3.04 42.25
N LEU A 221 16.31 -3.54 43.40
CA LEU A 221 14.97 -4.07 43.71
C LEU A 221 14.01 -2.95 44.18
N GLY A 222 14.50 -1.72 44.34
CA GLY A 222 13.71 -0.59 44.85
C GLY A 222 13.30 -0.79 46.31
N ILE A 223 14.11 -1.53 47.09
CA ILE A 223 13.92 -1.68 48.52
C ILE A 223 14.73 -0.61 49.25
N PRO A 224 14.14 0.14 50.19
CA PRO A 224 14.86 1.11 50.97
C PRO A 224 16.01 0.48 51.75
N VAL A 225 17.14 1.18 51.85
CA VAL A 225 18.28 0.76 52.61
C VAL A 225 18.30 1.53 53.92
N GLY A 226 18.04 0.87 55.05
CA GLY A 226 18.11 1.48 56.39
C GLY A 226 19.53 1.78 56.79
N LYS A 227 19.80 2.98 57.30
CA LYS A 227 21.14 3.43 57.74
C LYS A 227 21.60 2.76 59.02
N ASP A 228 20.67 2.31 59.84
CA ASP A 228 20.90 1.71 61.15
C ASP A 228 20.07 0.47 61.36
N ALA A 229 20.37 -0.36 62.34
CA ALA A 229 19.71 -1.63 62.64
C ALA A 229 18.22 -1.47 62.95
N GLU A 230 17.81 -0.38 63.60
CA GLU A 230 16.41 -0.14 63.93
C GLU A 230 15.58 0.16 62.69
N THR A 231 16.09 1.01 61.81
CA THR A 231 15.44 1.33 60.53
C THR A 231 15.33 0.08 59.65
N ARG A 232 16.35 -0.78 59.61
CA ARG A 232 16.34 -2.06 58.88
C ARG A 232 15.29 -3.02 59.42
N LYS A 233 15.15 -3.07 60.73
CA LYS A 233 14.12 -3.89 61.42
C LYS A 233 12.72 -3.39 61.02
N GLN A 234 12.50 -2.08 61.06
CA GLN A 234 11.22 -1.47 60.60
C GLN A 234 10.88 -1.82 59.17
N ILE A 235 11.85 -1.78 58.22
CA ILE A 235 11.67 -2.19 56.85
C ILE A 235 11.25 -3.66 56.74
N ILE A 236 11.92 -4.53 57.48
CA ILE A 236 11.56 -5.99 57.53
C ILE A 236 10.15 -6.15 58.06
N ASP A 237 9.76 -5.48 59.11
CA ASP A 237 8.44 -5.61 59.73
C ASP A 237 7.35 -5.03 58.84
N GLU A 238 7.64 -3.95 58.09
CA GLU A 238 6.74 -3.42 57.05
C GLU A 238 6.53 -4.42 55.89
N LEU A 239 7.60 -5.01 55.37
CA LEU A 239 7.52 -6.04 54.33
C LEU A 239 6.73 -7.27 54.80
N LYS A 240 6.92 -7.70 56.04
CA LYS A 240 6.12 -8.79 56.63
C LYS A 240 4.64 -8.44 56.73
N ARG A 241 4.32 -7.18 57.09
CA ARG A 241 2.94 -6.69 57.21
C ARG A 241 2.24 -6.65 55.85
N LYS A 242 2.93 -6.26 54.80
CA LYS A 242 2.39 -6.29 53.41
C LYS A 242 1.97 -7.68 52.98
N GLY A 243 2.68 -8.69 53.43
CA GLY A 243 2.42 -10.06 53.02
C GLY A 243 2.97 -10.40 51.63
N ARG A 244 2.93 -11.70 51.30
CA ARG A 244 3.59 -12.24 50.10
C ARG A 244 2.94 -11.77 48.79
N ASP A 245 1.62 -11.74 48.75
CA ASP A 245 0.90 -11.47 47.51
C ASP A 245 1.02 -9.99 47.10
N GLU A 246 0.95 -9.08 48.05
CA GLU A 246 1.16 -7.64 47.79
C GLU A 246 2.62 -7.36 47.41
N PHE A 247 3.59 -7.99 48.06
CA PHE A 247 4.99 -7.92 47.70
C PHE A 247 5.24 -8.39 46.24
N LEU A 248 4.70 -9.54 45.88
CA LEU A 248 4.86 -10.07 44.52
C LEU A 248 4.20 -9.16 43.46
N ARG A 249 3.04 -8.59 43.78
CA ARG A 249 2.37 -7.61 42.93
C ARG A 249 3.23 -6.36 42.69
N ASP A 250 3.75 -5.78 43.78
CA ASP A 250 4.63 -4.62 43.69
C ASP A 250 5.90 -4.93 42.91
N TRP A 251 6.47 -6.11 43.13
CA TRP A 251 7.65 -6.59 42.43
C TRP A 251 7.39 -6.73 40.91
N LEU A 252 6.27 -7.32 40.50
CA LEU A 252 5.88 -7.46 39.11
C LEU A 252 5.67 -6.08 38.44
N ILE A 253 5.02 -5.16 39.13
CA ILE A 253 4.81 -3.78 38.61
C ILE A 253 6.15 -3.09 38.36
N ARG A 254 7.10 -3.24 39.30
CA ARG A 254 8.45 -2.65 39.10
C ARG A 254 9.19 -3.28 37.94
N GLN A 255 9.15 -4.61 37.79
CA GLN A 255 9.77 -5.29 36.65
C GLN A 255 9.14 -4.84 35.32
N GLU A 256 7.82 -4.75 35.25
CA GLU A 256 7.12 -4.24 34.06
C GLU A 256 7.53 -2.80 33.73
N THR A 257 7.61 -1.93 34.74
CA THR A 257 8.01 -0.54 34.57
C THR A 257 9.46 -0.43 34.05
N GLN A 258 10.35 -1.24 34.61
CA GLN A 258 11.76 -1.28 34.19
C GLN A 258 11.89 -1.82 32.76
N MET A 259 11.15 -2.87 32.38
CA MET A 259 11.13 -3.39 31.02
C MET A 259 10.66 -2.31 30.02
N ARG A 260 9.56 -1.63 30.32
CA ARG A 260 9.06 -0.55 29.45
C ARG A 260 10.08 0.59 29.28
N LYS A 261 10.80 0.94 30.37
CA LYS A 261 11.86 1.95 30.28
C LYS A 261 12.98 1.49 29.34
N LEU A 262 13.44 0.25 29.51
CA LEU A 262 14.50 -0.32 28.66
C LEU A 262 14.05 -0.45 27.20
N GLU A 263 12.81 -0.84 26.94
CA GLU A 263 12.24 -0.87 25.60
C GLU A 263 12.20 0.53 24.96
N THR A 264 11.81 1.55 25.74
CA THR A 264 11.79 2.93 25.28
C THR A 264 13.20 3.42 24.94
N GLU A 265 14.17 3.18 25.81
CA GLU A 265 15.58 3.53 25.59
C GLU A 265 16.14 2.79 24.36
N LEU A 266 15.86 1.50 24.21
CA LEU A 266 16.29 0.71 23.05
C LEU A 266 15.70 1.27 21.75
N ASN A 267 14.41 1.62 21.74
CA ASN A 267 13.77 2.21 20.56
C ASN A 267 14.38 3.55 20.22
N LEU A 268 14.66 4.40 21.21
CA LEU A 268 15.35 5.69 20.99
C LEU A 268 16.74 5.48 20.37
N TRP A 269 17.54 4.57 20.91
CA TRP A 269 18.86 4.23 20.35
C TRP A 269 18.75 3.69 18.92
N ARG A 270 17.73 2.87 18.64
CA ARG A 270 17.45 2.37 17.30
C ARG A 270 17.15 3.50 16.31
N GLU A 271 16.27 4.42 16.69
CA GLU A 271 15.93 5.60 15.87
C GLU A 271 17.14 6.50 15.63
N MET A 272 17.90 6.78 16.67
CA MET A 272 19.13 7.58 16.55
C MET A 272 20.15 6.93 15.61
N TYR A 273 20.32 5.61 15.71
CA TYR A 273 21.25 4.87 14.85
C TYR A 273 20.80 4.89 13.39
N LEU A 274 19.51 4.65 13.12
CA LEU A 274 18.97 4.70 11.75
C LEU A 274 19.04 6.13 11.18
N SER A 275 18.75 7.15 11.98
CA SER A 275 18.92 8.55 11.57
C SER A 275 20.37 8.90 11.23
N ALA A 276 21.34 8.34 11.96
CA ALA A 276 22.74 8.52 11.62
C ALA A 276 23.11 7.85 10.29
N LEU A 277 22.58 6.65 10.02
CA LEU A 277 22.74 5.98 8.72
C LEU A 277 22.11 6.78 7.58
N ASP A 278 20.92 7.38 7.80
CA ASP A 278 20.29 8.27 6.82
C ASP A 278 21.18 9.46 6.46
N LYS A 279 21.71 10.16 7.47
CA LYS A 279 22.63 11.30 7.25
C LYS A 279 23.89 10.92 6.48
N ILE A 280 24.47 9.76 6.78
CA ILE A 280 25.65 9.27 6.07
C ILE A 280 25.29 8.95 4.61
N TYR A 281 24.18 8.24 4.39
CA TYR A 281 23.70 7.86 3.07
C TYR A 281 23.37 9.10 2.20
N ASP A 282 22.65 10.06 2.76
CA ASP A 282 22.28 11.30 2.07
C ASP A 282 23.48 12.18 1.75
N GLY A 283 24.55 12.10 2.56
CA GLY A 283 25.82 12.80 2.33
C GLY A 283 26.68 12.20 1.20
N ILE A 284 26.36 10.98 0.72
CA ILE A 284 27.07 10.36 -0.41
C ILE A 284 26.48 10.90 -1.71
N SER A 285 27.26 11.58 -2.51
CA SER A 285 26.82 12.15 -3.80
C SER A 285 26.95 11.18 -4.98
N ASP A 286 27.91 10.24 -4.92
CA ASP A 286 28.21 9.28 -5.98
C ASP A 286 27.33 8.03 -5.87
N ASP A 287 26.65 7.65 -6.95
CA ASP A 287 25.74 6.51 -6.99
C ASP A 287 26.43 5.16 -6.78
N THR A 288 27.67 5.00 -7.28
CA THR A 288 28.46 3.79 -7.06
C THR A 288 28.85 3.66 -5.59
N ALA A 289 29.25 4.77 -4.95
CA ALA A 289 29.58 4.79 -3.52
C ALA A 289 28.32 4.53 -2.66
N LYS A 290 27.16 5.07 -3.03
CA LYS A 290 25.87 4.72 -2.40
C LYS A 290 25.57 3.23 -2.52
N GLY A 291 25.75 2.65 -3.71
CA GLY A 291 25.56 1.23 -3.96
C GLY A 291 26.43 0.35 -3.07
N LYS A 292 27.73 0.66 -2.99
CA LYS A 292 28.66 -0.04 -2.09
C LYS A 292 28.29 0.08 -0.63
N PHE A 293 27.95 1.29 -0.20
CA PHE A 293 27.47 1.53 1.17
C PHE A 293 26.24 0.69 1.52
N LEU A 294 25.24 0.63 0.61
CA LEU A 294 24.05 -0.20 0.82
C LEU A 294 24.37 -1.69 0.81
N ALA A 295 25.25 -2.15 -0.10
CA ALA A 295 25.67 -3.56 -0.15
C ALA A 295 26.30 -4.03 1.17
N GLU A 296 27.16 -3.20 1.79
CA GLU A 296 27.72 -3.49 3.10
C GLU A 296 26.65 -3.56 4.20
N ARG A 297 25.65 -2.67 4.16
CA ARG A 297 24.54 -2.64 5.15
C ARG A 297 23.54 -3.77 4.95
N LEU A 298 23.33 -4.24 3.73
CA LEU A 298 22.59 -5.45 3.45
C LEU A 298 23.25 -6.72 4.01
N GLY A 299 24.58 -6.72 4.15
CA GLY A 299 25.35 -7.77 4.83
C GLY A 299 25.47 -7.61 6.34
N ALA A 300 24.87 -6.58 6.95
CA ALA A 300 25.04 -6.31 8.38
C ALA A 300 24.49 -7.42 9.27
N PRO A 301 25.12 -7.71 10.45
CA PRO A 301 24.68 -8.76 11.36
C PRO A 301 23.30 -8.50 11.98
N LYS A 302 22.91 -7.22 12.14
CA LYS A 302 21.60 -6.84 12.71
C LYS A 302 20.56 -6.66 11.63
N GLU A 303 19.43 -7.36 11.79
CA GLU A 303 18.29 -7.35 10.87
C GLU A 303 17.74 -5.94 10.60
N ILE A 304 17.72 -5.08 11.63
CA ILE A 304 17.22 -3.72 11.47
C ILE A 304 18.02 -2.88 10.47
N VAL A 305 19.32 -3.12 10.38
CA VAL A 305 20.21 -2.45 9.42
C VAL A 305 19.96 -2.98 8.01
N ARG A 306 19.78 -4.30 7.88
CA ARG A 306 19.44 -4.91 6.59
C ARG A 306 18.07 -4.43 6.09
N LEU A 307 17.06 -4.35 6.98
CA LEU A 307 15.73 -3.81 6.66
C LEU A 307 15.78 -2.34 6.24
N TRP A 308 16.58 -1.53 6.92
CA TRP A 308 16.82 -0.13 6.54
C TRP A 308 17.44 -0.04 5.15
N ALA A 309 18.47 -0.84 4.87
CA ALA A 309 19.13 -0.84 3.58
C ALA A 309 18.20 -1.31 2.45
N LEU A 310 17.34 -2.32 2.68
CA LEU A 310 16.31 -2.76 1.74
C LEU A 310 15.30 -1.64 1.45
N GLU A 311 14.93 -0.86 2.46
CA GLU A 311 14.05 0.30 2.27
C GLU A 311 14.70 1.36 1.38
N LYS A 312 16.00 1.66 1.58
CA LYS A 312 16.74 2.59 0.71
C LYS A 312 16.86 2.09 -0.72
N VAL A 313 17.09 0.80 -0.92
CA VAL A 313 17.08 0.18 -2.26
C VAL A 313 15.71 0.32 -2.92
N SER A 314 14.62 0.11 -2.16
CA SER A 314 13.26 0.30 -2.65
C SER A 314 13.00 1.74 -3.09
N GLN A 315 13.39 2.71 -2.26
CA GLN A 315 13.26 4.14 -2.56
C GLN A 315 14.09 4.54 -3.78
N TRP A 316 15.28 4.01 -3.92
CA TRP A 316 16.11 4.22 -5.11
C TRP A 316 15.40 3.75 -6.37
N ARG A 317 14.84 2.54 -6.36
CA ARG A 317 14.13 1.96 -7.50
C ARG A 317 12.92 2.80 -7.92
N VAL A 318 12.19 3.38 -6.97
CA VAL A 318 10.99 4.21 -7.24
C VAL A 318 11.37 5.64 -7.64
N GLY A 319 12.41 6.21 -7.03
CA GLY A 319 12.75 7.63 -7.16
C GLY A 319 13.70 7.97 -8.31
N THR A 320 14.48 7.01 -8.80
CA THR A 320 15.45 7.25 -9.86
C THR A 320 15.19 6.33 -11.06
N LYS A 321 15.34 6.86 -12.27
CA LYS A 321 15.32 6.07 -13.52
C LYS A 321 16.69 5.39 -13.77
N SER A 322 17.65 5.54 -12.86
CA SER A 322 19.00 4.97 -12.99
C SER A 322 18.99 3.48 -12.69
N GLU A 323 19.85 2.75 -13.37
CA GLU A 323 20.07 1.33 -13.12
C GLU A 323 20.63 1.10 -11.71
N LEU A 324 20.28 -0.04 -11.11
CA LEU A 324 20.84 -0.41 -9.81
C LEU A 324 22.35 -0.65 -9.93
N PRO A 325 23.15 -0.14 -8.96
CA PRO A 325 24.56 -0.49 -8.88
C PRO A 325 24.78 -1.99 -8.88
N VAL A 326 25.71 -2.46 -9.70
CA VAL A 326 25.98 -3.90 -9.95
C VAL A 326 26.28 -4.66 -8.66
N GLU A 327 26.88 -4.01 -7.69
CA GLU A 327 27.24 -4.58 -6.39
C GLU A 327 26.03 -5.02 -5.55
N LEU A 328 24.88 -4.40 -5.75
CA LEU A 328 23.66 -4.73 -4.99
C LEU A 328 23.01 -6.05 -5.41
N GLY A 329 23.11 -6.41 -6.69
CA GLY A 329 22.41 -7.58 -7.22
C GLY A 329 22.71 -8.88 -6.47
N PRO A 330 23.99 -9.32 -6.35
CA PRO A 330 24.35 -10.57 -5.67
C PRO A 330 23.95 -10.58 -4.19
N VAL A 331 24.07 -9.44 -3.50
CA VAL A 331 23.72 -9.33 -2.07
C VAL A 331 22.21 -9.47 -1.88
N LEU A 332 21.41 -8.79 -2.71
CA LEU A 332 19.95 -8.89 -2.69
C LEU A 332 19.49 -10.33 -2.95
N VAL A 333 20.05 -11.01 -3.95
CA VAL A 333 19.71 -12.40 -4.26
C VAL A 333 20.00 -13.33 -3.08
N ASN A 334 21.07 -13.09 -2.32
CA ASN A 334 21.40 -13.90 -1.15
C ASN A 334 20.43 -13.69 0.02
N LEU A 335 19.86 -12.50 0.17
CA LEU A 335 18.94 -12.18 1.27
C LEU A 335 17.58 -12.89 1.19
N VAL A 336 17.25 -13.57 0.09
CA VAL A 336 16.02 -14.42 0.01
C VAL A 336 16.04 -15.55 1.05
N SER A 337 17.22 -15.96 1.51
CA SER A 337 17.42 -17.00 2.54
C SER A 337 17.88 -16.42 3.88
N ASP A 338 17.62 -15.14 4.16
CA ASP A 338 17.95 -14.52 5.43
C ASP A 338 17.26 -15.22 6.60
N GLN A 339 17.91 -15.24 7.77
CA GLN A 339 17.33 -15.83 8.99
C GLN A 339 16.06 -15.06 9.44
N ASN A 340 16.04 -13.73 9.25
CA ASN A 340 14.92 -12.89 9.62
C ASN A 340 13.81 -12.94 8.55
N ARG A 341 12.59 -13.25 8.98
CA ARG A 341 11.39 -13.33 8.12
C ARG A 341 11.13 -12.06 7.32
N ASP A 342 11.22 -10.90 7.98
CA ASP A 342 10.86 -9.61 7.34
C ASP A 342 11.90 -9.18 6.31
N VAL A 343 13.16 -9.57 6.51
CA VAL A 343 14.22 -9.40 5.51
C VAL A 343 13.92 -10.24 4.28
N ARG A 344 13.55 -11.53 4.44
CA ARG A 344 13.16 -12.39 3.32
C ARG A 344 11.96 -11.83 2.57
N LEU A 345 10.91 -11.40 3.32
CA LEU A 345 9.68 -10.83 2.74
C LEU A 345 9.96 -9.59 1.89
N LYS A 346 10.66 -8.61 2.45
CA LYS A 346 11.03 -7.37 1.72
C LYS A 346 11.93 -7.66 0.52
N THR A 347 12.88 -8.58 0.67
CA THR A 347 13.78 -8.98 -0.42
C THR A 347 13.01 -9.62 -1.57
N ALA A 348 12.09 -10.56 -1.29
CA ALA A 348 11.24 -11.17 -2.30
C ALA A 348 10.39 -10.13 -3.03
N GLY A 349 9.76 -9.19 -2.29
CA GLY A 349 9.01 -8.09 -2.88
C GLY A 349 9.86 -7.21 -3.83
N LEU A 350 11.09 -6.89 -3.46
CA LEU A 350 12.01 -6.15 -4.33
C LEU A 350 12.40 -6.95 -5.58
N LEU A 351 12.76 -8.21 -5.43
CA LEU A 351 13.16 -9.07 -6.54
C LEU A 351 12.02 -9.33 -7.54
N SER A 352 10.76 -9.23 -7.11
CA SER A 352 9.61 -9.33 -8.02
C SER A 352 9.60 -8.24 -9.10
N LEU A 353 10.28 -7.12 -8.83
CA LEU A 353 10.44 -5.96 -9.72
C LEU A 353 11.80 -5.92 -10.43
N MET A 354 12.69 -6.87 -10.13
CA MET A 354 14.10 -6.88 -10.55
C MET A 354 14.48 -8.21 -11.23
N GLY A 355 13.69 -8.63 -12.21
CA GLY A 355 13.91 -9.89 -12.94
C GLY A 355 15.28 -10.03 -13.61
N GLN A 356 15.95 -8.89 -13.90
CA GLN A 356 17.29 -8.86 -14.49
C GLN A 356 18.41 -9.41 -13.58
N LEU A 357 18.15 -9.60 -12.28
CA LEU A 357 19.19 -10.00 -11.32
C LEU A 357 19.51 -11.51 -11.32
N ASN A 358 18.97 -12.28 -12.26
CA ASN A 358 19.19 -13.73 -12.39
C ASN A 358 18.96 -14.50 -11.08
N SER A 359 17.87 -14.17 -10.38
CA SER A 359 17.55 -14.68 -9.04
C SER A 359 16.75 -15.98 -9.03
N SER A 360 16.30 -16.45 -10.18
CA SER A 360 15.32 -17.54 -10.35
C SER A 360 15.67 -18.83 -9.60
N GLN A 361 16.92 -19.27 -9.69
CA GLN A 361 17.38 -20.49 -9.02
C GLN A 361 17.32 -20.36 -7.49
N ARG A 362 17.78 -19.22 -6.97
CA ARG A 362 17.80 -18.97 -5.51
C ARG A 362 16.39 -18.80 -4.97
N LEU A 363 15.52 -18.11 -5.72
CA LEU A 363 14.12 -17.96 -5.38
C LEU A 363 13.40 -19.30 -5.31
N LEU A 364 13.62 -20.19 -6.30
CA LEU A 364 13.01 -21.52 -6.30
C LEU A 364 13.50 -22.36 -5.13
N GLN A 365 14.80 -22.39 -4.86
CA GLN A 365 15.37 -23.11 -3.71
C GLN A 365 14.76 -22.66 -2.39
N GLN A 366 14.63 -21.36 -2.18
CA GLN A 366 14.01 -20.84 -0.95
C GLN A 366 12.52 -21.11 -0.90
N LEU A 367 11.80 -21.00 -2.01
CA LEU A 367 10.37 -21.28 -2.10
C LEU A 367 10.02 -22.72 -1.68
N GLU A 368 10.87 -23.67 -2.04
CA GLU A 368 10.68 -25.10 -1.71
C GLU A 368 10.79 -25.38 -0.21
N ILE A 369 11.62 -24.62 0.53
CA ILE A 369 11.87 -24.84 1.96
C ILE A 369 11.17 -23.82 2.87
N GLU A 370 10.63 -22.72 2.34
CA GLU A 370 10.00 -21.69 3.12
C GLU A 370 8.75 -22.21 3.87
N GLN A 371 8.60 -21.80 5.13
CA GLN A 371 7.48 -22.22 5.96
C GLN A 371 6.47 -21.10 6.20
N ASP A 372 6.88 -19.84 6.07
CA ASP A 372 5.98 -18.70 6.21
C ASP A 372 5.19 -18.49 4.92
N ASP A 373 3.87 -18.57 5.02
CA ASP A 373 2.98 -18.50 3.85
C ASP A 373 3.05 -17.16 3.10
N GLU A 374 3.30 -16.05 3.81
CA GLU A 374 3.39 -14.73 3.20
C GLU A 374 4.72 -14.57 2.44
N VAL A 375 5.82 -14.98 3.05
CA VAL A 375 7.13 -15.02 2.39
C VAL A 375 7.09 -15.96 1.19
N LYS A 376 6.45 -17.12 1.31
CA LYS A 376 6.28 -18.09 0.23
C LYS A 376 5.54 -17.50 -0.97
N MET A 377 4.47 -16.74 -0.72
CA MET A 377 3.74 -16.04 -1.80
C MET A 377 4.60 -15.00 -2.51
N GLU A 378 5.35 -14.19 -1.75
CA GLU A 378 6.20 -13.16 -2.35
C GLU A 378 7.40 -13.76 -3.12
N LEU A 379 8.01 -14.83 -2.61
CA LEU A 379 9.05 -15.58 -3.33
C LEU A 379 8.52 -16.15 -4.66
N PHE A 380 7.30 -16.68 -4.64
CA PHE A 380 6.66 -17.21 -5.84
C PHE A 380 6.38 -16.08 -6.86
N VAL A 381 5.88 -14.93 -6.42
CA VAL A 381 5.65 -13.76 -7.29
C VAL A 381 6.97 -13.25 -7.88
N ALA A 382 8.04 -13.23 -7.07
CA ALA A 382 9.37 -12.86 -7.52
C ALA A 382 9.92 -13.85 -8.59
N LEU A 383 9.72 -15.15 -8.37
CA LEU A 383 10.09 -16.18 -9.33
C LEU A 383 9.33 -16.02 -10.67
N GLY A 384 8.02 -15.75 -10.61
CA GLY A 384 7.21 -15.42 -11.78
C GLY A 384 7.69 -14.16 -12.50
N GLY A 385 8.12 -13.14 -11.76
CA GLY A 385 8.72 -11.92 -12.30
C GLY A 385 10.06 -12.18 -13.01
N ALA A 386 10.91 -13.03 -12.44
CA ALA A 386 12.18 -13.42 -13.06
C ALA A 386 11.95 -14.21 -14.36
N CYS A 387 10.99 -15.13 -14.39
CA CYS A 387 10.62 -15.87 -15.60
C CYS A 387 10.06 -14.93 -16.68
N TYR A 388 9.17 -14.00 -16.30
CA TYR A 388 8.61 -13.00 -17.21
C TYR A 388 9.72 -12.16 -17.86
N TYR A 389 10.68 -11.68 -17.05
CA TYR A 389 11.78 -10.86 -17.53
C TYR A 389 12.65 -11.63 -18.56
N ALA A 390 12.90 -12.91 -18.33
CA ALA A 390 13.70 -13.72 -19.23
C ALA A 390 13.06 -13.92 -20.63
N PHE A 391 11.74 -13.79 -20.73
CA PHE A 391 11.01 -13.88 -22.00
C PHE A 391 10.85 -12.52 -22.71
N LEU A 392 11.27 -11.41 -22.09
CA LEU A 392 11.21 -10.12 -22.75
C LEU A 392 12.16 -10.08 -23.96
N PRO A 393 11.73 -9.47 -25.08
CA PRO A 393 12.60 -9.28 -26.23
C PRO A 393 13.89 -8.54 -25.86
N GLY A 394 15.04 -9.11 -26.20
CA GLY A 394 16.35 -8.53 -25.88
C GLY A 394 16.86 -8.80 -24.45
N SER A 395 16.19 -9.64 -23.68
CA SER A 395 16.71 -10.04 -22.35
C SER A 395 17.98 -10.89 -22.47
N GLU A 396 19.00 -10.54 -21.70
CA GLU A 396 20.22 -11.34 -21.56
C GLU A 396 20.07 -12.46 -20.53
N VAL A 397 19.05 -12.40 -19.68
CA VAL A 397 18.78 -13.39 -18.64
C VAL A 397 18.13 -14.61 -19.27
N LYS A 398 18.74 -15.77 -19.03
CA LYS A 398 18.18 -17.06 -19.46
C LYS A 398 17.79 -17.89 -18.27
N ILE A 399 16.60 -18.45 -18.29
CA ILE A 399 16.10 -19.35 -17.26
C ILE A 399 16.15 -20.79 -17.76
N PRO A 400 16.73 -21.72 -16.97
CA PRO A 400 16.66 -23.14 -17.27
C PRO A 400 15.22 -23.62 -17.39
N GLU A 401 14.96 -24.50 -18.35
CA GLU A 401 13.64 -25.07 -18.62
C GLU A 401 13.02 -25.76 -17.39
N GLU A 402 13.85 -26.38 -16.56
CA GLU A 402 13.42 -27.00 -15.31
C GLU A 402 12.83 -25.97 -14.33
N ILE A 403 13.45 -24.77 -14.19
CA ILE A 403 12.95 -23.71 -13.32
C ILE A 403 11.63 -23.17 -13.87
N ARG A 404 11.53 -23.01 -15.20
CA ARG A 404 10.30 -22.59 -15.86
C ARG A 404 9.14 -23.57 -15.56
N LYS A 405 9.37 -24.86 -15.74
CA LYS A 405 8.36 -25.90 -15.44
C LYS A 405 7.95 -25.89 -13.98
N LYS A 406 8.89 -25.85 -13.05
CA LYS A 406 8.59 -25.77 -11.62
C LYS A 406 7.83 -24.48 -11.26
N THR A 407 8.12 -23.36 -11.92
CA THR A 407 7.37 -22.12 -11.72
C THR A 407 5.90 -22.28 -12.11
N LEU A 408 5.65 -22.96 -13.23
CA LEU A 408 4.28 -23.25 -13.70
C LEU A 408 3.56 -24.26 -12.79
N GLU A 409 4.26 -25.27 -12.29
CA GLU A 409 3.71 -26.21 -11.29
C GLU A 409 3.28 -25.47 -10.01
N TRP A 410 4.13 -24.56 -9.51
CA TRP A 410 3.79 -23.72 -8.38
C TRP A 410 2.61 -22.78 -8.68
N ALA A 411 2.57 -22.19 -9.88
CA ALA A 411 1.46 -21.33 -10.30
C ALA A 411 0.15 -22.10 -10.33
N THR A 412 0.15 -23.31 -10.86
CA THR A 412 -1.01 -24.21 -10.85
C THR A 412 -1.43 -24.57 -9.43
N LYS A 413 -0.47 -24.93 -8.57
CA LYS A 413 -0.75 -25.25 -7.16
C LYS A 413 -1.38 -24.07 -6.43
N PHE A 414 -0.83 -22.87 -6.56
CA PHE A 414 -1.38 -21.67 -5.93
C PHE A 414 -2.78 -21.32 -6.47
N LEU A 415 -2.99 -21.42 -7.80
CA LEU A 415 -4.28 -21.16 -8.42
C LEU A 415 -5.39 -22.08 -7.88
N LEU A 416 -5.06 -23.32 -7.58
CA LEU A 416 -6.02 -24.33 -7.10
C LEU A 416 -6.22 -24.29 -5.57
N GLU A 417 -5.42 -23.55 -4.81
CA GLU A 417 -5.61 -23.44 -3.36
C GLU A 417 -6.96 -22.78 -3.02
N GLU A 418 -7.50 -23.11 -1.82
CA GLU A 418 -8.76 -22.55 -1.34
C GLU A 418 -8.65 -21.06 -0.99
N SER A 419 -7.46 -20.59 -0.61
CA SER A 419 -7.19 -19.20 -0.27
C SER A 419 -7.34 -18.30 -1.50
N PRO A 420 -8.28 -17.33 -1.50
CA PRO A 420 -8.46 -16.40 -2.63
C PRO A 420 -7.17 -15.63 -2.97
N LYS A 421 -6.42 -15.22 -1.95
CA LYS A 421 -5.16 -14.47 -2.13
C LYS A 421 -4.09 -15.31 -2.84
N LYS A 422 -3.95 -16.59 -2.48
CA LYS A 422 -3.00 -17.48 -3.14
C LYS A 422 -3.44 -17.81 -4.56
N ALA A 423 -4.73 -18.09 -4.76
CA ALA A 423 -5.28 -18.36 -6.09
C ALA A 423 -5.09 -17.17 -7.04
N GLN A 424 -5.30 -15.95 -6.57
CA GLN A 424 -5.02 -14.72 -7.32
C GLN A 424 -3.54 -14.64 -7.73
N LYS A 425 -2.60 -14.89 -6.81
CA LYS A 425 -1.17 -14.86 -7.13
C LYS A 425 -0.77 -15.93 -8.14
N GLY A 426 -1.38 -17.12 -8.07
CA GLY A 426 -1.22 -18.17 -9.09
C GLY A 426 -1.67 -17.69 -10.48
N ALA A 427 -2.86 -17.10 -10.55
CA ALA A 427 -3.40 -16.52 -11.78
C ALA A 427 -2.52 -15.39 -12.34
N GLU A 428 -2.03 -14.48 -11.50
CA GLU A 428 -1.15 -13.38 -11.91
C GLU A 428 0.17 -13.87 -12.52
N VAL A 429 0.77 -14.91 -11.96
CA VAL A 429 2.01 -15.51 -12.52
C VAL A 429 1.72 -16.21 -13.85
N ILE A 430 0.64 -16.96 -13.96
CA ILE A 430 0.20 -17.57 -15.23
C ILE A 430 -0.01 -16.49 -16.29
N LYS A 431 -0.68 -15.39 -15.93
CA LYS A 431 -0.87 -14.24 -16.83
C LYS A 431 0.46 -13.68 -17.32
N LYS A 432 1.41 -13.40 -16.42
CA LYS A 432 2.73 -12.85 -16.79
C LYS A 432 3.47 -13.76 -17.80
N LEU A 433 3.36 -15.06 -17.63
CA LEU A 433 4.00 -16.02 -18.54
C LEU A 433 3.27 -16.12 -19.89
N LEU A 434 1.93 -16.03 -19.89
CA LEU A 434 1.10 -16.01 -21.09
C LEU A 434 1.15 -14.67 -21.86
N GLU A 435 1.54 -13.57 -21.21
CA GLU A 435 1.74 -12.27 -21.90
C GLU A 435 2.94 -12.31 -22.85
N GLN A 436 3.88 -13.24 -22.65
CA GLN A 436 5.08 -13.39 -23.45
C GLN A 436 5.03 -14.69 -24.28
N ASP A 437 5.75 -14.71 -25.38
CA ASP A 437 5.88 -15.87 -26.27
C ASP A 437 6.93 -16.86 -25.69
N GLY A 438 6.65 -17.38 -24.50
CA GLY A 438 7.57 -18.28 -23.78
C GLY A 438 6.99 -19.67 -23.50
N LEU A 439 5.75 -19.94 -23.95
CA LEU A 439 5.05 -21.20 -23.74
C LEU A 439 4.75 -21.91 -25.06
N THR A 440 4.71 -23.25 -25.05
CA THR A 440 4.22 -24.01 -26.15
C THR A 440 2.70 -23.86 -26.33
N SER A 441 2.18 -24.03 -27.54
CA SER A 441 0.73 -23.93 -27.80
C SER A 441 -0.11 -24.82 -26.89
N GLY A 442 0.36 -26.06 -26.60
CA GLY A 442 -0.33 -26.98 -25.71
C GLY A 442 -0.35 -26.51 -24.24
N GLU A 443 0.72 -25.84 -23.79
CA GLU A 443 0.76 -25.22 -22.46
C GLU A 443 -0.19 -24.01 -22.40
N VAL A 444 -0.21 -23.19 -23.46
CA VAL A 444 -1.13 -22.04 -23.56
C VAL A 444 -2.57 -22.50 -23.41
N ASP A 445 -3.03 -23.45 -24.24
CA ASP A 445 -4.39 -23.98 -24.17
C ASP A 445 -4.72 -24.57 -22.80
N SER A 446 -3.77 -25.30 -22.19
CA SER A 446 -3.92 -25.90 -20.87
C SER A 446 -4.12 -24.83 -19.78
N TYR A 447 -3.31 -23.76 -19.77
CA TYR A 447 -3.42 -22.71 -18.73
C TYR A 447 -4.61 -21.81 -18.94
N LEU A 448 -4.99 -21.49 -20.18
CA LEU A 448 -6.24 -20.77 -20.45
C LEU A 448 -7.46 -21.59 -19.99
N GLY A 449 -7.46 -22.91 -20.28
CA GLY A 449 -8.49 -23.84 -19.79
C GLY A 449 -8.55 -23.91 -18.27
N LEU A 450 -7.40 -23.97 -17.62
CA LEU A 450 -7.30 -24.01 -16.15
C LEU A 450 -7.86 -22.74 -15.48
N LEU A 451 -7.59 -21.55 -16.05
CA LEU A 451 -8.17 -20.29 -15.57
C LEU A 451 -9.69 -20.28 -15.72
N ALA A 452 -10.20 -20.72 -16.86
CA ALA A 452 -11.63 -20.83 -17.13
C ALA A 452 -12.30 -21.81 -16.17
N GLU A 453 -11.70 -22.97 -15.93
CA GLU A 453 -12.20 -23.99 -15.00
C GLU A 453 -12.22 -23.44 -13.57
N ARG A 454 -11.15 -22.78 -13.13
CA ARG A 454 -11.09 -22.20 -11.79
C ARG A 454 -12.15 -21.11 -11.59
N TYR A 455 -12.39 -20.27 -12.58
CA TYR A 455 -13.49 -19.31 -12.56
C TYR A 455 -14.85 -20.00 -12.41
N ASN A 456 -15.13 -21.05 -13.21
CA ASN A 456 -16.38 -21.78 -13.14
C ASN A 456 -16.63 -22.43 -11.77
N GLN A 457 -15.58 -22.94 -11.09
CA GLN A 457 -15.66 -23.45 -9.71
C GLN A 457 -16.02 -22.37 -8.67
N GLN A 458 -15.79 -21.09 -8.99
CA GLN A 458 -16.11 -19.95 -8.11
C GLN A 458 -17.46 -19.30 -8.44
N ARG A 459 -18.11 -19.69 -9.55
CA ARG A 459 -19.28 -19.01 -10.12
C ARG A 459 -20.44 -18.87 -9.13
N ASP A 460 -20.73 -19.92 -8.38
CA ASP A 460 -21.85 -19.96 -7.44
C ASP A 460 -21.48 -19.64 -6.00
N LYS A 461 -20.22 -19.32 -5.71
CA LYS A 461 -19.79 -18.95 -4.37
C LYS A 461 -20.25 -17.54 -4.03
N ALA A 462 -20.68 -17.34 -2.78
CA ALA A 462 -21.17 -16.04 -2.31
C ALA A 462 -20.06 -14.97 -2.31
N ASP A 463 -18.82 -15.36 -1.98
CA ASP A 463 -17.65 -14.47 -2.07
C ASP A 463 -17.21 -14.35 -3.53
N GLY A 464 -17.49 -13.19 -4.12
CA GLY A 464 -17.17 -12.91 -5.51
C GLY A 464 -15.80 -12.28 -5.75
N ALA A 465 -15.01 -12.04 -4.70
CA ALA A 465 -13.72 -11.34 -4.84
C ALA A 465 -12.78 -12.09 -5.78
N LEU A 466 -12.60 -13.40 -5.57
CA LEU A 466 -11.75 -14.21 -6.45
C LEU A 466 -12.27 -14.27 -7.88
N ARG A 467 -13.62 -14.29 -8.09
CA ARG A 467 -14.19 -14.26 -9.45
C ARG A 467 -13.80 -13.00 -10.22
N GLY A 468 -13.91 -11.85 -9.57
CA GLY A 468 -13.53 -10.57 -10.16
C GLY A 468 -12.05 -10.52 -10.52
N GLU A 469 -11.18 -11.00 -9.64
CA GLU A 469 -9.73 -11.07 -9.87
C GLU A 469 -9.38 -12.02 -11.03
N LEU A 470 -9.99 -13.20 -11.09
CA LEU A 470 -9.76 -14.14 -12.19
C LEU A 470 -10.21 -13.55 -13.54
N LEU A 471 -11.39 -12.91 -13.58
CA LEU A 471 -11.87 -12.21 -14.79
C LEU A 471 -10.93 -11.06 -15.17
N GLY A 472 -10.37 -10.33 -14.20
CA GLY A 472 -9.38 -9.28 -14.44
C GLY A 472 -8.09 -9.82 -15.09
N VAL A 473 -7.61 -10.98 -14.62
CA VAL A 473 -6.48 -11.69 -15.25
C VAL A 473 -6.81 -12.10 -16.69
N MET A 474 -7.99 -12.71 -16.92
CA MET A 474 -8.44 -13.13 -18.24
C MET A 474 -8.62 -11.92 -19.19
N ALA A 475 -9.18 -10.82 -18.70
CA ALA A 475 -9.33 -9.57 -19.47
C ALA A 475 -7.96 -9.01 -19.89
N GLY A 476 -6.97 -9.05 -19.01
CA GLY A 476 -5.60 -8.67 -19.32
C GLY A 476 -4.98 -9.52 -20.43
N LEU A 477 -5.25 -10.85 -20.44
CA LEU A 477 -4.77 -11.77 -21.46
C LEU A 477 -5.42 -11.53 -22.84
N CYS A 478 -6.63 -10.95 -22.88
CA CYS A 478 -7.27 -10.52 -24.13
C CYS A 478 -6.75 -9.14 -24.60
N GLY A 479 -5.90 -8.48 -23.84
CA GLY A 479 -5.39 -7.15 -24.14
C GLY A 479 -4.30 -7.13 -25.22
N PRO A 480 -3.95 -5.91 -25.73
CA PRO A 480 -3.02 -5.76 -26.86
C PRO A 480 -1.57 -6.15 -26.53
N ARG A 481 -1.22 -6.31 -25.26
CA ARG A 481 0.13 -6.69 -24.81
C ARG A 481 0.34 -8.20 -24.71
N SER A 482 -0.73 -9.00 -24.80
CA SER A 482 -0.62 -10.47 -24.68
C SER A 482 -0.21 -11.10 -26.00
N ALA A 483 0.80 -11.96 -25.98
CA ALA A 483 1.24 -12.74 -27.14
C ALA A 483 0.15 -13.73 -27.61
N HIS A 484 -0.70 -14.19 -26.71
CA HIS A 484 -1.74 -15.18 -26.95
C HIS A 484 -3.17 -14.58 -26.90
N LYS A 485 -3.30 -13.33 -27.31
CA LYS A 485 -4.58 -12.58 -27.29
C LYS A 485 -5.71 -13.33 -27.99
N THR A 486 -5.43 -13.92 -29.16
CA THR A 486 -6.44 -14.58 -29.99
C THR A 486 -7.00 -15.84 -29.35
N GLU A 487 -6.14 -16.67 -28.77
CA GLU A 487 -6.49 -17.89 -28.05
C GLU A 487 -7.28 -17.56 -26.78
N ALA A 488 -6.82 -16.58 -26.02
CA ALA A 488 -7.49 -16.07 -24.83
C ALA A 488 -8.90 -15.52 -25.15
N ALA A 489 -9.03 -14.75 -26.23
CA ALA A 489 -10.31 -14.23 -26.68
C ALA A 489 -11.31 -15.34 -26.99
N LYS A 490 -10.90 -16.36 -27.74
CA LYS A 490 -11.75 -17.51 -28.05
C LYS A 490 -12.21 -18.28 -26.81
N THR A 491 -11.33 -18.41 -25.82
CA THR A 491 -11.61 -19.16 -24.58
C THR A 491 -12.51 -18.37 -23.63
N PHE A 492 -12.35 -17.04 -23.55
CA PHE A 492 -12.96 -16.26 -22.47
C PHE A 492 -14.15 -15.39 -22.90
N GLU A 493 -14.39 -15.13 -24.21
CA GLU A 493 -15.49 -14.25 -24.67
C GLU A 493 -16.82 -14.60 -24.04
N ARG A 494 -17.18 -15.88 -24.06
CA ARG A 494 -18.45 -16.36 -23.47
C ARG A 494 -18.51 -16.16 -21.94
N LEU A 495 -17.39 -16.36 -21.25
CA LEU A 495 -17.32 -16.18 -19.81
C LEU A 495 -17.56 -14.73 -19.42
N PHE A 496 -16.99 -13.77 -20.17
CA PHE A 496 -17.26 -12.35 -19.96
C PHE A 496 -18.72 -11.99 -20.23
N GLU A 497 -19.34 -12.52 -21.29
CA GLU A 497 -20.75 -12.28 -21.57
C GLU A 497 -21.66 -12.75 -20.42
N GLU A 498 -21.40 -13.94 -19.88
CA GLU A 498 -22.13 -14.50 -18.75
C GLU A 498 -21.89 -13.68 -17.47
N ALA A 499 -20.66 -13.24 -17.23
CA ALA A 499 -20.27 -12.51 -16.03
C ALA A 499 -20.67 -11.02 -16.03
N LEU A 500 -21.16 -10.48 -17.15
CA LEU A 500 -21.79 -9.15 -17.18
C LEU A 500 -22.98 -9.02 -16.22
N ASN A 501 -23.63 -10.14 -15.88
CA ASN A 501 -24.76 -10.17 -14.97
C ASN A 501 -24.35 -10.60 -13.54
N ASP A 502 -23.05 -10.63 -13.20
CA ASP A 502 -22.60 -10.98 -11.87
C ASP A 502 -23.06 -9.93 -10.84
N LYS A 503 -23.36 -10.40 -9.63
CA LYS A 503 -23.76 -9.53 -8.51
C LYS A 503 -22.63 -8.63 -8.01
N VAL A 504 -21.39 -9.04 -8.25
CA VAL A 504 -20.18 -8.35 -7.79
C VAL A 504 -19.70 -7.36 -8.84
N ASP A 505 -19.59 -6.10 -8.47
CA ASP A 505 -19.17 -5.02 -9.37
C ASP A 505 -17.81 -5.31 -10.02
N LEU A 506 -16.84 -5.81 -9.26
CA LEU A 506 -15.50 -6.13 -9.75
C LEU A 506 -15.54 -7.18 -10.89
N ALA A 507 -16.46 -8.16 -10.79
CA ALA A 507 -16.60 -9.18 -11.83
C ALA A 507 -17.22 -8.57 -13.11
N ARG A 508 -18.22 -7.71 -12.97
CA ARG A 508 -18.80 -6.99 -14.12
C ARG A 508 -17.81 -6.03 -14.76
N GLU A 509 -17.07 -5.24 -13.95
CA GLU A 509 -16.02 -4.33 -14.43
C GLU A 509 -14.96 -5.09 -15.25
N ALA A 510 -14.46 -6.19 -14.73
CA ALA A 510 -13.48 -7.03 -15.43
C ALA A 510 -14.05 -7.62 -16.74
N SER A 511 -15.34 -7.99 -16.75
CA SER A 511 -16.00 -8.52 -17.94
C SER A 511 -16.18 -7.47 -19.03
N VAL A 512 -16.52 -6.25 -18.64
CA VAL A 512 -16.57 -5.10 -19.56
C VAL A 512 -15.21 -4.87 -20.22
N GLU A 513 -14.14 -4.82 -19.44
CA GLU A 513 -12.77 -4.66 -19.98
C GLU A 513 -12.35 -5.86 -20.85
N GLY A 514 -12.74 -7.07 -20.48
CA GLY A 514 -12.48 -8.27 -21.29
C GLY A 514 -13.12 -8.18 -22.68
N LEU A 515 -14.39 -7.83 -22.76
CA LEU A 515 -15.09 -7.65 -24.03
C LEU A 515 -14.51 -6.50 -24.86
N ILE A 516 -14.17 -5.37 -24.23
CA ILE A 516 -13.51 -4.23 -24.88
C ILE A 516 -12.15 -4.64 -25.47
N ASN A 517 -11.38 -5.43 -24.73
CA ASN A 517 -10.07 -5.90 -25.20
C ASN A 517 -10.19 -6.88 -26.37
N ILE A 518 -11.28 -7.63 -26.44
CA ILE A 518 -11.55 -8.56 -27.56
C ILE A 518 -11.96 -7.76 -28.82
N ASP A 519 -13.04 -7.00 -28.73
CA ASP A 519 -13.56 -6.20 -29.86
C ASP A 519 -14.37 -5.00 -29.33
N LYS A 520 -13.80 -3.81 -29.45
CA LYS A 520 -14.39 -2.56 -28.98
C LYS A 520 -15.77 -2.26 -29.59
N THR A 521 -15.92 -2.51 -30.88
CA THR A 521 -17.17 -2.19 -31.62
C THR A 521 -18.31 -3.12 -31.19
N LYS A 522 -18.05 -4.43 -31.12
CA LYS A 522 -19.01 -5.39 -30.61
C LYS A 522 -19.35 -5.15 -29.14
N ALA A 523 -18.35 -4.81 -28.33
CA ALA A 523 -18.54 -4.49 -26.93
C ALA A 523 -19.46 -3.27 -26.75
N LEU A 524 -19.23 -2.17 -27.48
CA LEU A 524 -20.10 -0.99 -27.41
C LEU A 524 -21.54 -1.36 -27.77
N GLY A 525 -21.76 -2.15 -28.82
CA GLY A 525 -23.10 -2.61 -29.22
C GLY A 525 -23.85 -3.37 -28.13
N LYS A 526 -23.11 -4.17 -27.32
CA LYS A 526 -23.70 -4.94 -26.20
C LYS A 526 -23.89 -4.08 -24.93
N LEU A 527 -22.97 -3.15 -24.65
CA LEU A 527 -22.91 -2.44 -23.38
C LEU A 527 -23.75 -1.18 -23.32
N ARG A 528 -23.95 -0.47 -24.44
CA ARG A 528 -24.63 0.82 -24.47
C ARG A 528 -26.08 0.80 -23.98
N GLY A 529 -26.79 -0.33 -24.10
CA GLY A 529 -28.18 -0.45 -23.68
C GLY A 529 -28.32 -0.61 -22.17
N SER A 530 -27.74 -1.67 -21.63
CA SER A 530 -27.95 -2.08 -20.22
C SER A 530 -26.92 -1.46 -19.28
N PHE A 531 -25.65 -1.41 -19.68
CA PHE A 531 -24.56 -1.05 -18.78
C PHE A 531 -24.26 0.46 -18.75
N ALA A 532 -24.83 1.25 -19.66
CA ALA A 532 -24.86 2.70 -19.54
C ALA A 532 -25.59 3.21 -18.29
N ASN A 533 -26.38 2.35 -17.62
CA ASN A 533 -27.10 2.62 -16.37
C ASN A 533 -26.74 1.65 -15.25
N ASP A 534 -25.61 0.93 -15.34
CA ASP A 534 -25.14 -0.01 -14.30
C ASP A 534 -24.99 0.68 -12.94
N GLY A 535 -25.10 -0.08 -11.85
CA GLY A 535 -24.88 0.40 -10.49
C GLY A 535 -23.44 0.94 -10.26
N SER A 536 -22.43 0.31 -10.89
CA SER A 536 -21.05 0.76 -10.82
C SER A 536 -20.80 2.03 -11.66
N ALA A 537 -20.34 3.09 -11.03
CA ALA A 537 -19.94 4.32 -11.72
C ALA A 537 -18.80 4.08 -12.71
N LYS A 538 -17.87 3.17 -12.39
CA LYS A 538 -16.76 2.81 -13.27
C LYS A 538 -17.25 2.18 -14.57
N ILE A 539 -18.23 1.28 -14.50
CA ILE A 539 -18.82 0.67 -15.71
C ILE A 539 -19.48 1.75 -16.56
N ARG A 540 -20.33 2.60 -15.94
CA ARG A 540 -21.01 3.67 -16.69
C ARG A 540 -20.02 4.59 -17.38
N GLN A 541 -18.98 5.03 -16.67
CA GLN A 541 -17.92 5.88 -17.23
C GLN A 541 -17.18 5.15 -18.37
N ARG A 542 -16.82 3.87 -18.15
CA ARG A 542 -16.07 3.11 -19.16
C ARG A 542 -16.85 2.89 -20.45
N VAL A 543 -18.17 2.68 -20.37
CA VAL A 543 -19.04 2.57 -21.56
C VAL A 543 -19.12 3.90 -22.32
N ILE A 544 -19.17 5.02 -21.60
CA ILE A 544 -19.14 6.37 -22.20
C ILE A 544 -17.80 6.62 -22.92
N GLU A 545 -16.68 6.27 -22.27
CA GLU A 545 -15.34 6.40 -22.87
C GLU A 545 -15.20 5.53 -24.13
N LEU A 546 -15.70 4.30 -24.08
CA LEU A 546 -15.71 3.38 -25.22
C LEU A 546 -16.48 3.97 -26.41
N ALA A 547 -17.61 4.62 -26.15
CA ALA A 547 -18.34 5.34 -27.21
C ALA A 547 -17.52 6.48 -27.82
N GLY A 548 -16.61 7.10 -27.04
CA GLY A 548 -15.65 8.08 -27.58
C GLY A 548 -14.57 7.47 -28.45
N GLU A 549 -14.23 6.19 -28.22
CA GLU A 549 -13.19 5.49 -28.99
C GLU A 549 -13.70 4.94 -30.33
N VAL A 550 -14.92 4.37 -30.35
CA VAL A 550 -15.46 3.61 -31.49
C VAL A 550 -16.93 3.95 -31.81
N GLY A 551 -17.51 4.92 -31.09
CA GLY A 551 -18.89 5.33 -31.29
C GLY A 551 -19.13 6.11 -32.59
N SER A 552 -20.40 6.27 -32.93
CA SER A 552 -20.89 6.94 -34.14
C SER A 552 -21.93 7.99 -33.79
N SER A 553 -22.48 8.64 -34.81
CA SER A 553 -23.62 9.57 -34.67
C SER A 553 -24.82 8.96 -33.93
N ASP A 554 -25.00 7.63 -34.02
CA ASP A 554 -26.12 6.91 -33.38
C ASP A 554 -26.01 6.92 -31.84
N ASP A 555 -24.79 7.10 -31.34
CA ASP A 555 -24.53 7.11 -29.90
C ASP A 555 -24.77 8.48 -29.25
N LEU A 556 -24.87 9.54 -30.04
CA LEU A 556 -25.05 10.92 -29.55
C LEU A 556 -26.36 11.09 -28.73
N THR A 557 -27.40 10.36 -29.07
CA THR A 557 -28.71 10.52 -28.43
C THR A 557 -28.69 10.07 -26.98
N TRP A 558 -28.18 8.87 -26.70
CA TRP A 558 -28.09 8.36 -25.34
C TRP A 558 -27.01 9.07 -24.52
N LEU A 559 -25.92 9.54 -25.16
CA LEU A 559 -24.92 10.38 -24.48
C LEU A 559 -25.53 11.72 -24.04
N ALA A 560 -26.40 12.31 -24.85
CA ALA A 560 -27.11 13.55 -24.50
C ALA A 560 -28.07 13.36 -23.31
N GLU A 561 -28.61 12.17 -23.10
CA GLU A 561 -29.42 11.84 -21.93
C GLU A 561 -28.61 11.86 -20.62
N LYS A 562 -27.28 11.67 -20.71
CA LYS A 562 -26.37 11.73 -19.56
C LYS A 562 -25.97 13.16 -19.19
N LEU A 563 -26.24 14.15 -20.03
CA LEU A 563 -25.97 15.55 -19.70
C LEU A 563 -26.84 16.00 -18.53
N GLY A 564 -26.23 16.66 -17.57
CA GLY A 564 -26.88 17.06 -16.31
C GLY A 564 -26.88 15.97 -15.21
N SER A 565 -26.33 14.77 -15.49
CA SER A 565 -26.09 13.72 -14.48
C SER A 565 -24.66 13.76 -13.92
N ALA A 566 -24.32 12.80 -13.06
CA ALA A 566 -22.96 12.62 -12.54
C ALA A 566 -21.94 12.33 -13.67
N GLU A 567 -22.37 11.74 -14.77
CA GLU A 567 -21.56 11.41 -15.94
C GLU A 567 -21.56 12.50 -17.01
N SER A 568 -22.06 13.70 -16.72
CA SER A 568 -22.24 14.81 -17.67
C SER A 568 -20.95 15.19 -18.38
N GLU A 569 -19.86 15.36 -17.65
CA GLU A 569 -18.58 15.77 -18.24
C GLU A 569 -17.96 14.68 -19.12
N PRO A 570 -17.83 13.41 -18.70
CA PRO A 570 -17.39 12.34 -19.60
C PRO A 570 -18.25 12.19 -20.85
N ALA A 571 -19.58 12.29 -20.71
CA ALA A 571 -20.50 12.21 -21.84
C ALA A 571 -20.28 13.39 -22.82
N TRP A 572 -20.11 14.60 -22.31
CA TRP A 572 -19.82 15.77 -23.12
C TRP A 572 -18.51 15.64 -23.89
N GLN A 573 -17.43 15.24 -23.23
CA GLN A 573 -16.13 15.04 -23.88
C GLN A 573 -16.20 13.97 -24.97
N THR A 574 -16.96 12.91 -24.73
CA THR A 574 -17.22 11.85 -25.70
C THR A 574 -18.03 12.39 -26.91
N MET A 575 -19.08 13.16 -26.66
CA MET A 575 -19.85 13.79 -27.73
C MET A 575 -18.99 14.73 -28.59
N LEU A 576 -18.10 15.53 -27.95
CA LEU A 576 -17.20 16.42 -28.71
C LEU A 576 -16.24 15.65 -29.63
N ARG A 577 -15.79 14.44 -29.23
CA ARG A 577 -14.98 13.57 -30.10
C ARG A 577 -15.80 13.12 -31.32
N ILE A 578 -17.00 12.59 -31.07
CA ILE A 578 -17.88 12.11 -32.14
C ILE A 578 -18.25 13.27 -33.08
N PHE A 579 -18.55 14.47 -32.57
CA PHE A 579 -18.87 15.66 -33.38
C PHE A 579 -17.76 16.08 -34.33
N LYS A 580 -16.49 15.82 -34.02
CA LYS A 580 -15.37 16.11 -34.92
C LYS A 580 -15.38 15.23 -36.17
N ASP A 581 -15.92 14.03 -36.08
CA ASP A 581 -15.86 13.00 -37.12
C ASP A 581 -17.16 12.91 -37.96
N VAL A 582 -18.28 13.49 -37.49
CA VAL A 582 -19.55 13.44 -38.19
C VAL A 582 -19.65 14.53 -39.26
N GLU A 583 -20.58 14.37 -40.23
CA GLU A 583 -20.88 15.32 -41.29
C GLU A 583 -21.62 16.56 -40.75
N ALA A 584 -21.56 17.68 -41.50
CA ALA A 584 -22.20 18.93 -41.12
C ALA A 584 -23.72 18.81 -40.96
N ASP A 585 -24.39 17.98 -41.72
CA ASP A 585 -25.84 17.77 -41.63
C ASP A 585 -26.27 17.11 -40.29
N VAL A 586 -25.39 16.29 -39.69
CA VAL A 586 -25.61 15.75 -38.35
C VAL A 586 -25.44 16.85 -37.31
N LEU A 587 -24.39 17.67 -37.45
CA LEU A 587 -24.13 18.80 -36.53
C LEU A 587 -25.26 19.83 -36.58
N ASP A 588 -25.82 20.13 -37.76
CA ASP A 588 -26.93 21.10 -37.90
C ASP A 588 -28.17 20.65 -37.12
N LYS A 589 -28.52 19.35 -37.17
CA LYS A 589 -29.57 18.79 -36.32
C LYS A 589 -29.30 19.00 -34.83
N TRP A 590 -28.04 18.85 -34.40
CA TRP A 590 -27.65 19.04 -33.02
C TRP A 590 -27.59 20.51 -32.61
N VAL A 591 -27.26 21.44 -33.54
CA VAL A 591 -27.39 22.89 -33.32
C VAL A 591 -28.84 23.27 -32.98
N GLY A 592 -29.81 22.66 -33.71
CA GLY A 592 -31.23 22.79 -33.39
C GLY A 592 -31.59 22.19 -32.02
N ARG A 593 -31.15 20.98 -31.73
CA ARG A 593 -31.46 20.26 -30.48
C ARG A 593 -30.90 20.95 -29.24
N PHE A 594 -29.68 21.46 -29.29
CA PHE A 594 -29.08 22.18 -28.16
C PHE A 594 -29.69 23.57 -27.92
N SER A 595 -30.53 24.04 -28.83
CA SER A 595 -31.29 25.28 -28.65
C SER A 595 -32.68 25.04 -28.02
N SER A 596 -33.06 23.77 -27.74
CA SER A 596 -34.27 23.45 -27.00
C SER A 596 -34.14 23.81 -25.53
N GLN A 597 -35.23 24.28 -24.91
CA GLN A 597 -35.22 24.76 -23.53
C GLN A 597 -34.68 23.69 -22.51
N ASP A 598 -34.98 22.43 -22.74
CA ASP A 598 -34.49 21.32 -21.89
C ASP A 598 -32.98 21.14 -21.98
N MET A 599 -32.44 21.14 -23.19
CA MET A 599 -31.00 20.96 -23.41
C MET A 599 -30.18 22.21 -23.07
N GLU A 600 -30.80 23.39 -23.25
CA GLU A 600 -30.16 24.67 -22.93
C GLU A 600 -29.83 24.78 -21.43
N ALA A 601 -30.65 24.21 -20.56
CA ALA A 601 -30.42 24.19 -19.11
C ALA A 601 -29.33 23.19 -18.68
N ARG A 602 -29.05 22.16 -19.49
CA ARG A 602 -28.08 21.07 -19.14
C ARG A 602 -26.65 21.39 -19.53
N LEU A 603 -26.42 22.36 -20.41
CA LEU A 603 -25.10 22.72 -20.94
C LEU A 603 -24.64 24.09 -20.42
N SER A 604 -23.39 24.19 -20.06
CA SER A 604 -22.75 25.48 -19.77
C SER A 604 -22.54 26.28 -21.07
N ASP A 605 -22.38 27.58 -20.91
CA ASP A 605 -22.08 28.44 -22.07
C ASP A 605 -20.75 28.07 -22.75
N GLU A 606 -19.76 27.58 -22.00
CA GLU A 606 -18.50 27.08 -22.53
C GLU A 606 -18.65 25.79 -23.32
N GLN A 607 -19.49 24.87 -22.86
CA GLN A 607 -19.80 23.65 -23.59
C GLN A 607 -20.51 23.97 -24.91
N LYS A 608 -21.47 24.88 -24.89
CA LYS A 608 -22.15 25.37 -26.10
C LYS A 608 -21.17 26.00 -27.07
N LEU A 609 -20.26 26.85 -26.61
CA LEU A 609 -19.21 27.45 -27.43
C LEU A 609 -18.34 26.39 -28.10
N SER A 610 -17.80 25.44 -27.35
CA SER A 610 -16.94 24.38 -27.88
C SER A 610 -17.62 23.56 -28.98
N PHE A 611 -18.90 23.26 -28.83
CA PHE A 611 -19.68 22.55 -29.84
C PHE A 611 -19.89 23.43 -31.11
N LEU A 612 -20.32 24.70 -30.92
CA LEU A 612 -20.59 25.60 -32.05
C LEU A 612 -19.32 25.95 -32.84
N GLU A 613 -18.15 26.00 -32.19
CA GLU A 613 -16.85 26.17 -32.85
C GLU A 613 -16.53 24.98 -33.77
N ILE A 614 -16.81 23.73 -33.30
CA ILE A 614 -16.68 22.54 -34.15
C ILE A 614 -17.66 22.62 -35.33
N ALA A 615 -18.91 23.00 -35.08
CA ALA A 615 -19.94 23.10 -36.07
C ALA A 615 -19.61 24.19 -37.11
N GLU A 616 -19.06 25.35 -36.71
CA GLU A 616 -18.59 26.39 -37.62
C GLU A 616 -17.48 25.88 -38.55
N HIS A 617 -16.45 25.25 -37.94
CA HIS A 617 -15.32 24.72 -38.69
C HIS A 617 -15.77 23.69 -39.75
N LYS A 618 -16.68 22.82 -39.39
CA LYS A 618 -17.22 21.79 -40.28
C LYS A 618 -18.09 22.39 -41.37
N ALA A 619 -18.95 23.36 -41.01
CA ALA A 619 -19.81 24.05 -41.98
C ALA A 619 -18.98 24.84 -43.02
N ILE A 620 -17.83 25.39 -42.64
CA ILE A 620 -16.89 26.02 -43.57
C ILE A 620 -16.30 24.99 -44.53
N GLY A 621 -15.79 23.85 -43.96
CA GLY A 621 -15.15 22.80 -44.75
C GLY A 621 -16.08 22.15 -45.79
N GLU A 622 -17.37 22.04 -45.48
CA GLU A 622 -18.40 21.42 -46.35
C GLU A 622 -19.24 22.43 -47.11
N ASN A 623 -18.93 23.73 -47.08
CA ASN A 623 -19.63 24.84 -47.76
C ASN A 623 -21.15 24.90 -47.44
N LYS A 624 -21.54 24.64 -46.17
CA LYS A 624 -22.95 24.67 -45.70
C LYS A 624 -23.36 26.10 -45.29
N ALA A 625 -23.72 26.95 -46.25
CA ALA A 625 -23.96 28.39 -46.02
C ALA A 625 -25.06 28.68 -44.98
N GLU A 626 -26.18 28.00 -45.02
CA GLU A 626 -27.31 28.23 -44.09
C GLU A 626 -26.95 27.77 -42.64
N MET A 627 -26.34 26.61 -42.50
CA MET A 627 -25.82 26.14 -41.20
C MET A 627 -24.82 27.15 -40.64
N LEU A 628 -23.87 27.60 -41.47
CA LEU A 628 -22.82 28.55 -41.06
C LEU A 628 -23.41 29.85 -40.54
N LYS A 629 -24.46 30.36 -41.19
CA LYS A 629 -25.20 31.55 -40.80
C LYS A 629 -25.85 31.36 -39.40
N ASN A 630 -26.55 30.26 -39.20
CA ASN A 630 -27.19 29.90 -37.92
C ASN A 630 -26.16 29.77 -36.80
N VAL A 631 -25.06 29.02 -37.03
CA VAL A 631 -23.99 28.78 -36.07
C VAL A 631 -23.29 30.06 -35.65
N ARG A 632 -22.90 30.92 -36.63
CA ARG A 632 -22.25 32.21 -36.35
C ARG A 632 -23.14 33.15 -35.56
N GLY A 633 -24.46 33.15 -35.84
CA GLY A 633 -25.43 33.94 -35.07
C GLY A 633 -25.47 33.52 -33.59
N LYS A 634 -25.42 32.20 -33.30
CA LYS A 634 -25.37 31.67 -31.94
C LYS A 634 -24.02 31.92 -31.24
N LEU A 635 -22.92 31.74 -31.98
CA LEU A 635 -21.57 32.05 -31.49
C LEU A 635 -21.45 33.50 -31.08
N ALA A 636 -21.90 34.43 -31.93
CA ALA A 636 -21.83 35.85 -31.65
C ALA A 636 -22.55 36.22 -30.32
N ARG A 637 -23.74 35.64 -30.11
CA ARG A 637 -24.51 35.85 -28.88
C ARG A 637 -23.79 35.31 -27.62
N LEU A 638 -23.25 34.08 -27.70
CA LEU A 638 -22.55 33.46 -26.58
C LEU A 638 -21.22 34.16 -26.29
N TYR A 639 -20.45 34.52 -27.32
CA TYR A 639 -19.22 35.30 -27.15
C TYR A 639 -19.49 36.68 -26.52
N SER A 640 -20.55 37.37 -26.96
CA SER A 640 -20.95 38.65 -26.36
C SER A 640 -21.32 38.47 -24.88
N LYS A 641 -22.12 37.42 -24.56
CA LYS A 641 -22.52 37.10 -23.18
C LYS A 641 -21.32 36.74 -22.27
N SER A 642 -20.31 36.10 -22.81
CA SER A 642 -19.09 35.70 -22.08
C SER A 642 -17.99 36.77 -22.08
N GLY A 643 -18.26 37.98 -22.58
CA GLY A 643 -17.28 39.06 -22.65
C GLY A 643 -16.19 38.91 -23.71
N ARG A 644 -16.31 37.93 -24.60
CA ARG A 644 -15.38 37.69 -25.70
C ARG A 644 -15.79 38.52 -26.93
N PHE A 645 -15.76 39.85 -26.77
CA PHE A 645 -16.32 40.80 -27.74
C PHE A 645 -15.63 40.79 -29.10
N GLU A 646 -14.32 40.53 -29.14
CA GLU A 646 -13.57 40.43 -30.40
C GLU A 646 -14.07 39.30 -31.29
N GLN A 647 -14.27 38.13 -30.70
CA GLN A 647 -14.82 36.95 -31.42
C GLN A 647 -16.27 37.19 -31.83
N ALA A 648 -17.06 37.82 -30.95
CA ALA A 648 -18.43 38.20 -31.28
C ALA A 648 -18.50 39.15 -32.50
N ALA A 649 -17.68 40.21 -32.51
CA ALA A 649 -17.59 41.16 -33.61
C ALA A 649 -17.13 40.49 -34.90
N LYS A 650 -16.16 39.60 -34.84
CA LYS A 650 -15.69 38.82 -36.00
C LYS A 650 -16.81 37.98 -36.63
N CYS A 651 -17.56 37.24 -35.81
CA CYS A 651 -18.69 36.41 -36.26
C CYS A 651 -19.78 37.29 -36.92
N LEU A 652 -20.12 38.42 -36.29
CA LEU A 652 -21.11 39.35 -36.83
C LEU A 652 -20.65 40.02 -38.13
N GLY A 653 -19.36 40.38 -38.25
CA GLY A 653 -18.77 40.89 -39.46
C GLY A 653 -18.94 39.95 -40.66
N LEU A 654 -18.56 38.67 -40.44
CA LEU A 654 -18.72 37.62 -41.45
C LEU A 654 -20.19 37.35 -41.81
N LEU A 655 -21.11 37.43 -40.83
CA LEU A 655 -22.55 37.35 -41.11
C LEU A 655 -23.08 38.48 -41.94
N ARG A 656 -22.61 39.71 -41.69
CA ARG A 656 -23.01 40.92 -42.46
C ARG A 656 -22.56 40.81 -43.90
N GLU A 657 -21.35 40.31 -44.15
CA GLU A 657 -20.84 40.06 -45.51
C GLU A 657 -21.69 39.05 -46.28
N ALA A 658 -22.17 38.01 -45.57
CA ALA A 658 -22.98 36.95 -46.16
C ALA A 658 -24.48 37.26 -46.24
N ALA A 659 -24.95 38.36 -45.66
CA ALA A 659 -26.37 38.72 -45.61
C ALA A 659 -26.89 39.18 -46.99
N GLY A 660 -28.03 38.62 -47.38
CA GLY A 660 -28.62 38.83 -48.72
C GLY A 660 -29.57 40.04 -48.81
N SER A 661 -30.21 40.47 -47.73
CA SER A 661 -31.16 41.58 -47.72
C SER A 661 -30.69 42.77 -46.87
N PRO A 662 -31.13 43.97 -47.20
CA PRO A 662 -30.86 45.19 -46.44
C PRO A 662 -31.37 45.09 -44.97
N GLU A 663 -32.53 44.49 -44.77
CA GLU A 663 -33.12 44.30 -43.43
C GLU A 663 -32.28 43.41 -42.58
N GLU A 664 -31.77 42.35 -43.16
CA GLU A 664 -30.87 41.40 -42.47
C GLU A 664 -29.54 42.08 -42.11
N LYS A 665 -28.95 42.83 -43.04
CA LYS A 665 -27.74 43.63 -42.82
C LYS A 665 -27.93 44.64 -41.68
N GLY A 666 -29.11 45.28 -41.62
CA GLY A 666 -29.49 46.19 -40.56
C GLY A 666 -29.57 45.54 -39.19
N ALA A 667 -30.21 44.38 -39.10
CA ALA A 667 -30.32 43.63 -37.86
C ALA A 667 -28.96 43.15 -37.32
N ILE A 668 -28.06 42.68 -38.19
CA ILE A 668 -26.70 42.29 -37.83
C ILE A 668 -25.89 43.50 -37.40
N LEU A 669 -26.05 44.61 -38.07
CA LEU A 669 -25.39 45.87 -37.74
C LEU A 669 -25.75 46.35 -36.33
N ALA A 670 -27.02 46.25 -35.97
CA ALA A 670 -27.46 46.59 -34.60
C ALA A 670 -26.80 45.71 -33.52
N GLN A 671 -26.66 44.41 -33.80
CA GLN A 671 -25.95 43.49 -32.88
C GLN A 671 -24.45 43.82 -32.82
N LEU A 672 -23.84 44.16 -33.92
CA LEU A 672 -22.42 44.54 -33.96
C LEU A 672 -22.17 45.84 -33.18
N LEU A 673 -23.10 46.77 -33.27
CA LEU A 673 -23.08 48.01 -32.53
C LEU A 673 -23.18 47.74 -31.02
N ASP A 674 -24.09 46.89 -30.58
CA ASP A 674 -24.22 46.47 -29.16
C ASP A 674 -22.92 45.86 -28.63
N VAL A 675 -22.27 45.00 -29.43
CA VAL A 675 -20.96 44.42 -29.08
C VAL A 675 -19.88 45.49 -28.90
N TYR A 676 -19.77 46.43 -29.82
CA TYR A 676 -18.76 47.50 -29.75
C TYR A 676 -19.02 48.49 -28.59
N LEU A 677 -20.25 48.73 -28.24
CA LEU A 677 -20.62 49.58 -27.12
C LEU A 677 -20.27 48.91 -25.77
N ARG A 678 -20.50 47.60 -25.64
CA ARG A 678 -20.14 46.81 -24.46
C ARG A 678 -18.65 46.52 -24.35
N TRP A 679 -17.96 46.48 -25.46
CA TRP A 679 -16.51 46.42 -25.53
C TRP A 679 -15.99 47.87 -25.47
N PRO A 680 -14.97 48.19 -24.64
CA PRO A 680 -14.49 49.60 -24.52
C PRO A 680 -13.86 50.12 -25.85
N LYS A 681 -14.61 50.06 -26.96
CA LYS A 681 -14.28 50.55 -28.29
C LYS A 681 -15.38 51.44 -28.82
N VAL A 682 -15.76 52.43 -28.05
CA VAL A 682 -16.85 53.37 -28.33
C VAL A 682 -16.59 54.18 -29.63
N GLU A 683 -15.34 54.48 -29.92
CA GLU A 683 -14.95 55.14 -31.15
C GLU A 683 -15.26 54.31 -32.40
N THR A 684 -15.07 52.99 -32.33
CA THR A 684 -15.41 52.07 -33.45
C THR A 684 -16.92 51.98 -33.61
N ALA A 685 -17.67 52.03 -32.53
CA ALA A 685 -19.14 52.08 -32.56
C ALA A 685 -19.63 53.37 -33.25
N ALA A 686 -19.04 54.52 -32.90
CA ALA A 686 -19.36 55.81 -33.50
C ALA A 686 -19.05 55.84 -35.01
N GLN A 687 -17.90 55.31 -35.43
CA GLN A 687 -17.54 55.16 -36.81
C GLN A 687 -18.54 54.27 -37.59
N LEU A 688 -19.02 53.21 -36.96
CA LEU A 688 -20.01 52.32 -37.56
C LEU A 688 -21.33 53.06 -37.81
N VAL A 689 -21.77 53.88 -36.84
CA VAL A 689 -22.96 54.70 -36.95
C VAL A 689 -22.79 55.80 -38.08
N ASP A 690 -21.63 56.45 -38.09
CA ASP A 690 -21.32 57.48 -39.13
C ASP A 690 -21.43 56.91 -40.54
N ASN A 691 -20.88 55.72 -40.75
CA ASN A 691 -20.99 55.02 -42.04
C ASN A 691 -22.45 54.72 -42.41
N CYS A 692 -23.32 54.44 -41.45
CA CYS A 692 -24.74 54.22 -41.71
C CYS A 692 -25.50 55.50 -42.02
N LEU A 693 -25.06 56.61 -41.44
CA LEU A 693 -25.64 57.95 -41.73
C LEU A 693 -25.32 58.48 -43.12
N LEU A 694 -24.28 57.96 -43.79
CA LEU A 694 -23.96 58.32 -45.14
C LEU A 694 -25.09 57.94 -46.18
N GLU A 695 -25.82 56.84 -45.85
CA GLU A 695 -26.85 56.33 -46.76
C GLU A 695 -28.24 56.87 -46.45
N LYS A 696 -28.62 57.08 -45.17
CA LYS A 696 -29.89 57.68 -44.77
C LYS A 696 -29.90 58.21 -43.36
N ASP A 697 -30.77 59.18 -43.09
CA ASP A 697 -30.99 59.69 -41.71
C ASP A 697 -31.72 58.65 -40.83
N LEU A 698 -31.17 58.42 -39.65
CA LEU A 698 -31.65 57.39 -38.72
C LEU A 698 -32.73 57.95 -37.76
N GLY A 699 -34.00 57.69 -38.09
CA GLY A 699 -35.13 58.08 -37.23
C GLY A 699 -35.32 57.18 -35.98
N PRO A 700 -36.24 57.57 -35.10
CA PRO A 700 -36.42 56.89 -33.77
C PRO A 700 -36.78 55.39 -33.86
N ASP A 701 -37.42 54.96 -34.95
CA ASP A 701 -37.82 53.59 -35.18
C ASP A 701 -36.72 52.74 -35.86
N ASN A 702 -35.55 53.32 -36.07
CA ASN A 702 -34.46 52.62 -36.73
C ASN A 702 -33.81 51.67 -35.75
N VAL A 703 -33.49 50.46 -36.19
CA VAL A 703 -32.92 49.38 -35.38
C VAL A 703 -31.60 49.81 -34.70
N ILE A 704 -30.81 50.67 -35.33
CA ILE A 704 -29.56 51.19 -34.76
C ILE A 704 -29.86 52.12 -33.59
N VAL A 705 -30.81 53.07 -33.78
CA VAL A 705 -31.27 53.97 -32.71
C VAL A 705 -31.80 53.20 -31.53
N LEU A 706 -32.67 52.22 -31.79
CA LEU A 706 -33.23 51.35 -30.75
C LEU A 706 -32.15 50.54 -30.00
N SER A 707 -31.09 50.10 -30.69
CA SER A 707 -29.97 49.41 -30.06
C SER A 707 -29.15 50.31 -29.12
N ILE A 708 -28.90 51.56 -29.51
CA ILE A 708 -28.24 52.53 -28.65
C ILE A 708 -29.11 52.86 -27.43
N GLU A 709 -30.42 53.06 -27.63
CA GLU A 709 -31.35 53.30 -26.53
C GLU A 709 -31.39 52.17 -25.54
N LYS A 710 -31.43 50.95 -26.00
CA LYS A 710 -31.35 49.74 -25.14
C LYS A 710 -30.06 49.72 -24.34
N TYR A 711 -28.92 49.90 -24.99
CA TYR A 711 -27.63 49.94 -24.30
C TYR A 711 -27.58 51.00 -23.22
N LEU A 712 -28.00 52.24 -23.57
CA LEU A 712 -28.02 53.37 -22.59
C LEU A 712 -28.98 53.13 -21.43
N ALA A 713 -30.05 52.37 -21.63
CA ALA A 713 -30.97 51.98 -20.58
C ALA A 713 -30.40 50.88 -19.63
N GLU A 714 -29.58 49.99 -20.14
CA GLU A 714 -28.95 48.88 -19.44
C GLU A 714 -27.60 49.28 -18.82
N LEU A 715 -27.08 50.47 -19.03
CA LEU A 715 -25.78 50.93 -18.55
C LEU A 715 -25.76 50.92 -17.00
N PRO A 716 -24.76 50.26 -16.37
CA PRO A 716 -24.61 50.28 -14.92
C PRO A 716 -24.54 51.72 -14.38
N ALA A 717 -25.05 51.94 -13.16
CA ALA A 717 -25.02 53.26 -12.50
C ALA A 717 -23.59 53.80 -12.23
N THR A 718 -22.60 52.91 -12.32
CA THR A 718 -21.17 53.21 -12.15
C THR A 718 -20.51 53.71 -13.42
N ASP A 719 -21.11 53.50 -14.59
CA ASP A 719 -20.52 53.82 -15.89
C ASP A 719 -21.02 55.19 -16.34
N ASP A 720 -20.11 56.00 -16.91
CA ASP A 720 -20.44 57.34 -17.36
C ASP A 720 -21.03 57.29 -18.81
N PRO A 721 -22.33 57.59 -18.98
CA PRO A 721 -22.95 57.59 -20.30
C PRO A 721 -22.39 58.67 -21.24
N ASN A 722 -21.71 59.70 -20.68
CA ASN A 722 -21.19 60.82 -21.44
C ASN A 722 -20.10 60.38 -22.43
N VAL A 723 -19.32 59.34 -22.13
CA VAL A 723 -18.28 58.81 -23.01
C VAL A 723 -18.88 58.34 -24.35
N VAL A 724 -20.01 57.62 -24.29
CA VAL A 724 -20.72 57.17 -25.47
C VAL A 724 -21.36 58.31 -26.22
N LEU A 725 -22.02 59.23 -25.49
CA LEU A 725 -22.68 60.38 -26.08
C LEU A 725 -21.69 61.34 -26.74
N GLU A 726 -20.56 61.63 -26.11
CA GLU A 726 -19.49 62.42 -26.73
C GLU A 726 -18.96 61.85 -28.05
N ALA A 727 -18.79 60.54 -28.11
CA ALA A 727 -18.38 59.89 -29.33
C ALA A 727 -19.43 60.01 -30.43
N LEU A 728 -20.71 59.83 -30.08
CA LEU A 728 -21.82 59.97 -31.04
C LEU A 728 -22.05 61.45 -31.50
N ILE A 729 -21.79 62.44 -30.65
CA ILE A 729 -21.87 63.87 -30.97
C ILE A 729 -20.72 64.29 -31.90
N LYS A 730 -19.56 63.69 -31.83
CA LYS A 730 -18.39 63.98 -32.68
C LYS A 730 -18.53 63.47 -34.14
N ILE A 731 -19.64 62.78 -34.47
CA ILE A 731 -19.91 62.33 -35.86
C ILE A 731 -20.07 63.55 -36.77
N LYS A 732 -19.24 63.64 -37.77
CA LYS A 732 -19.16 64.82 -38.67
C LYS A 732 -20.45 65.11 -39.45
N THR A 733 -21.29 64.15 -39.63
CA THR A 733 -22.53 64.25 -40.41
C THR A 733 -23.75 64.65 -39.61
N VAL A 734 -23.62 65.01 -38.33
CA VAL A 734 -24.75 65.36 -37.43
C VAL A 734 -25.51 66.58 -37.93
N GLU A 735 -24.81 67.61 -38.43
CA GLU A 735 -25.43 68.82 -38.88
C GLU A 735 -26.34 68.65 -40.12
N ASP A 736 -26.02 67.68 -40.97
CA ASP A 736 -26.78 67.37 -42.18
C ASP A 736 -27.86 66.26 -41.96
N ARG A 737 -28.02 65.79 -40.71
CA ARG A 737 -28.92 64.70 -40.29
C ARG A 737 -29.83 65.12 -39.16
N PRO A 738 -30.93 65.86 -39.45
CA PRO A 738 -31.76 66.44 -38.37
C PRO A 738 -32.42 65.45 -37.48
N MET A 739 -32.87 64.27 -37.95
CA MET A 739 -33.46 63.21 -37.10
C MET A 739 -32.47 62.61 -36.16
N TRP A 740 -31.21 62.42 -36.61
CA TRP A 740 -30.11 61.94 -35.76
C TRP A 740 -29.76 62.98 -34.68
N ALA A 741 -29.62 64.26 -35.07
CA ALA A 741 -29.33 65.30 -34.12
C ALA A 741 -30.40 65.47 -33.05
N GLU A 742 -31.67 65.36 -33.43
CA GLU A 742 -32.80 65.35 -32.46
C GLU A 742 -32.73 64.14 -31.54
N GLN A 743 -32.38 62.95 -32.00
CA GLN A 743 -32.26 61.77 -31.22
C GLN A 743 -31.10 61.85 -30.17
N VAL A 744 -29.95 62.36 -30.58
CA VAL A 744 -28.81 62.62 -29.70
C VAL A 744 -29.17 63.62 -28.63
N GLN A 745 -29.89 64.69 -28.95
CA GLN A 745 -30.38 65.67 -27.99
C GLN A 745 -31.36 65.04 -26.98
N ARG A 746 -32.23 64.16 -27.40
CA ARG A 746 -33.14 63.43 -26.50
C ARG A 746 -32.38 62.58 -25.49
N TRP A 747 -31.35 61.80 -25.97
CA TRP A 747 -30.51 61.00 -25.11
C TRP A 747 -29.73 61.86 -24.11
N THR A 748 -29.09 62.92 -24.55
CA THR A 748 -28.33 63.84 -23.70
C THR A 748 -29.23 64.48 -22.62
N LYS A 749 -30.45 64.89 -23.00
CA LYS A 749 -31.41 65.43 -22.03
C LYS A 749 -31.92 64.42 -21.02
N ARG A 750 -32.14 63.17 -21.47
CA ARG A 750 -32.61 62.06 -20.60
C ARG A 750 -31.55 61.62 -19.61
N LEU A 751 -30.30 61.57 -20.01
CA LEU A 751 -29.18 61.07 -19.20
C LEU A 751 -28.55 62.19 -18.34
N GLY A 752 -28.73 63.48 -18.70
CA GLY A 752 -28.35 64.63 -17.89
C GLY A 752 -29.30 64.96 -16.70
N GLN A 753 -30.43 64.24 -16.59
CA GLN A 753 -31.29 64.31 -15.41
C GLN A 753 -30.76 63.34 -14.32
N PRO A 754 -30.75 63.75 -13.02
CA PRO A 754 -30.34 62.82 -11.98
C PRO A 754 -31.19 61.54 -12.10
N ARG A 755 -30.56 60.37 -12.22
CA ARG A 755 -31.24 59.09 -12.13
C ARG A 755 -31.82 59.04 -10.71
N ASP A 756 -33.19 59.01 -10.60
CA ASP A 756 -33.88 58.79 -9.32
C ASP A 756 -33.34 57.48 -8.70
N ALA A 757 -32.38 57.64 -7.83
CA ALA A 757 -31.87 56.54 -7.06
C ALA A 757 -33.00 56.10 -6.08
N ASP A 758 -33.51 54.92 -6.32
CA ASP A 758 -34.09 54.04 -5.31
C ASP A 758 -35.37 54.48 -4.59
N LYS A 759 -36.50 54.51 -5.27
CA LYS A 759 -37.84 54.44 -4.66
C LYS A 759 -38.31 52.99 -4.35
N SER A 760 -37.43 52.01 -4.26
CA SER A 760 -37.84 50.61 -4.01
C SER A 760 -37.37 50.02 -2.66
N LYS A 761 -36.81 50.84 -1.73
CA LYS A 761 -36.37 50.33 -0.44
C LYS A 761 -37.12 50.90 0.76
N ASP A 762 -38.37 51.31 0.61
CA ASP A 762 -39.17 51.66 1.79
C ASP A 762 -40.64 51.19 1.67
N LYS A 763 -40.85 49.89 1.57
CA LYS A 763 -42.10 49.19 1.95
C LYS A 763 -41.81 47.80 2.36
N GLY A 764 -41.63 47.60 3.65
CA GLY A 764 -41.57 46.27 4.25
C GLY A 764 -41.04 46.28 5.68
N ASN A 765 -41.85 46.75 6.59
CA ASN A 765 -41.75 46.33 7.98
C ASN A 765 -42.16 44.89 8.14
#